data_db13597f0057a4b472a08982d3685548
#
_entry.id   db13597f0057a4b472a08982d3685548
#
_cell.length_a   1.000
_cell.length_b   1.000
_cell.length_c   1.000
_cell.angle_alpha   90.00
_cell.angle_beta   90.00
_cell.angle_gamma   90.00
#
_symmetry.space_group_name_H-M   'P 1'
#
loop_
_entity.id
_entity.type
_entity.pdbx_description
1 polymer ?
#
loop_
_entity_poly.entity_id
_entity_poly.type
_entity_poly.pdbx_seq_one_letter_code
_entity_poly.pdbx_strand_id
1 'polypeptide(L)'
;MFEVHGPNQPYAKNVFFTDSIPLFALLNKAIATVVPPWREFSARAYLGMWHAICYTLQACVGVAVLRSLGRRTLASTVAGSVFFLAVPAFIFRYEHASLSAQFLLLWAIALYLRTSKRSSAGWYGWWLAQLVVCALVNPYHLAMSLALFATAGLRAGNIRQIALWFPTCLGAVGMVLVSAGFVSREVHVAMPGFDEASSNLLSQVIPVRSLLLGDGRRWANVEATQYQSEGYDYLGIGVFALVVIALVLGRRDLRRTISHHRLLFVVCLGAWLYSLSNHVYFGGQRVLTYEFPRWAHWLAEQYRSPARFVWLPTYVGISYLCGTVLLQPRRGWAALLAPLAIALHVVDGGMGDWLAKRELTRAPKDMYLNHPPWRALIHAHERVEFEPTYECMLDGTPNLDKLAVEMQYIASERSLDMNGIYSARPTRDCAADAARIEQTAPLSGTLYVFFPMSARHADRFEPLGAACGSFARGTACSLDHEAIEKAKRAGALGPAPLPPSLEVDERVRFGVGGNAGRYLREGWSWEDPTGRFTWKESASIIAHLRGTPRSGLTLNLRGHAPLGGDKTTQDVELTFNGQPTGTLHFDESSNDDAQVRRIPIGAHMDGAGQTFLLTLRPRDVRTPRALGINGDDRKLGVWIEELWFE
;
A
#
# COMPACT_ATOMS: atom_id res chain seq x y z
N MET A 1 16.16 0.85 20.02
CA MET A 1 14.86 0.43 20.63
C MET A 1 13.80 0.20 19.57
N PHE A 2 13.82 0.98 18.47
CA PHE A 2 12.83 0.92 17.38
C PHE A 2 13.35 0.19 16.14
N GLU A 3 14.57 -0.30 16.15
CA GLU A 3 15.12 -1.13 15.10
C GLU A 3 14.89 -2.61 15.39
N VAL A 4 14.47 -3.34 14.37
CA VAL A 4 14.26 -4.78 14.40
C VAL A 4 15.22 -5.41 13.39
N HIS A 5 16.09 -6.29 13.86
CA HIS A 5 17.12 -6.92 13.04
C HIS A 5 16.66 -8.26 12.46
N GLY A 6 16.03 -9.11 13.26
CA GLY A 6 15.61 -10.44 12.85
C GLY A 6 14.74 -10.51 11.59
N PRO A 7 13.66 -9.69 11.49
CA PRO A 7 12.75 -9.78 10.34
C PRO A 7 13.28 -9.18 9.02
N ASN A 8 14.47 -8.59 8.98
CA ASN A 8 15.00 -7.92 7.80
C ASN A 8 16.51 -8.08 7.60
N GLN A 9 17.06 -9.23 7.93
CA GLN A 9 18.48 -9.52 7.76
C GLN A 9 18.95 -9.30 6.30
N PRO A 10 20.18 -8.84 6.06
CA PRO A 10 21.15 -8.38 7.02
C PRO A 10 20.93 -6.94 7.52
N TYR A 11 19.91 -6.25 7.04
CA TYR A 11 19.62 -4.86 7.37
C TYR A 11 18.67 -4.76 8.57
N ALA A 12 18.88 -3.75 9.41
CA ALA A 12 17.91 -3.39 10.41
C ALA A 12 16.72 -2.67 9.77
N LYS A 13 15.52 -2.87 10.30
CA LYS A 13 14.33 -2.15 9.85
C LYS A 13 13.72 -1.36 11.00
N ASN A 14 13.43 -0.10 10.74
CA ASN A 14 12.76 0.73 11.73
C ASN A 14 11.26 0.42 11.78
N VAL A 15 10.76 0.14 12.98
CA VAL A 15 9.35 -0.19 13.27
C VAL A 15 8.38 0.89 12.79
N PHE A 16 8.80 2.15 12.69
CA PHE A 16 7.98 3.25 12.17
C PHE A 16 7.58 3.10 10.71
N PHE A 17 8.34 2.34 9.93
CA PHE A 17 8.04 2.11 8.51
C PHE A 17 7.31 0.80 8.27
N THR A 18 7.02 0.06 9.32
CA THR A 18 6.10 -1.08 9.32
C THR A 18 4.77 -0.62 9.91
N ASP A 19 3.64 -1.14 9.54
CA ASP A 19 2.34 -0.70 10.09
C ASP A 19 2.08 -1.23 11.53
N SER A 20 3.13 -1.27 12.35
CA SER A 20 3.18 -1.91 13.67
C SER A 20 2.72 -1.05 14.85
N ILE A 21 2.33 0.21 14.62
CA ILE A 21 1.89 1.18 15.63
C ILE A 21 2.88 1.26 16.81
N PRO A 22 4.00 1.99 16.69
CA PRO A 22 5.11 1.99 17.65
C PRO A 22 4.69 2.22 19.11
N LEU A 23 3.73 3.11 19.37
CA LEU A 23 3.18 3.33 20.72
C LEU A 23 2.60 2.04 21.31
N PHE A 24 1.77 1.36 20.54
CA PHE A 24 1.08 0.16 21.01
C PHE A 24 2.04 -1.03 21.15
N ALA A 25 3.02 -1.14 20.25
CA ALA A 25 4.08 -2.12 20.33
C ALA A 25 4.91 -1.96 21.61
N LEU A 26 5.31 -0.71 21.96
CA LEU A 26 6.04 -0.40 23.19
C LEU A 26 5.23 -0.75 24.44
N LEU A 27 3.93 -0.39 24.46
CA LEU A 27 3.05 -0.73 25.59
C LEU A 27 2.93 -2.24 25.77
N ASN A 28 2.70 -2.99 24.69
CA ASN A 28 2.63 -4.46 24.77
C ASN A 28 3.96 -5.08 25.22
N LYS A 29 5.10 -4.56 24.72
CA LYS A 29 6.43 -4.99 25.16
C LYS A 29 6.64 -4.73 26.65
N ALA A 30 6.27 -3.56 27.14
CA ALA A 30 6.38 -3.22 28.56
C ALA A 30 5.52 -4.14 29.43
N ILE A 31 4.27 -4.44 29.02
CA ILE A 31 3.42 -5.38 29.75
C ILE A 31 4.01 -6.78 29.72
N ALA A 32 4.51 -7.24 28.57
CA ALA A 32 5.09 -8.56 28.41
C ALA A 32 6.37 -8.80 29.25
N THR A 33 7.10 -7.72 29.61
CA THR A 33 8.24 -7.83 30.53
C THR A 33 7.82 -8.11 31.97
N VAL A 34 6.64 -7.65 32.37
CA VAL A 34 6.10 -7.85 33.73
C VAL A 34 5.20 -9.09 33.80
N VAL A 35 4.48 -9.39 32.73
CA VAL A 35 3.52 -10.49 32.60
C VAL A 35 3.92 -11.38 31.42
N PRO A 36 4.83 -12.36 31.59
CA PRO A 36 5.34 -13.17 30.48
C PRO A 36 4.26 -13.82 29.59
N PRO A 37 3.14 -14.37 30.12
CA PRO A 37 2.06 -14.93 29.29
C PRO A 37 1.41 -13.91 28.32
N TRP A 38 1.53 -12.62 28.62
CA TRP A 38 1.03 -11.54 27.76
C TRP A 38 1.67 -11.53 26.39
N ARG A 39 2.93 -11.96 26.27
CA ARG A 39 3.66 -11.99 25.00
C ARG A 39 2.92 -12.82 23.95
N GLU A 40 2.51 -14.01 24.32
CA GLU A 40 1.82 -14.93 23.42
C GLU A 40 0.39 -14.46 23.10
N PHE A 41 -0.32 -14.01 24.13
CA PHE A 41 -1.65 -13.43 23.96
C PHE A 41 -1.63 -12.20 23.05
N SER A 42 -0.73 -11.22 23.32
CA SER A 42 -0.66 -9.99 22.55
C SER A 42 -0.22 -10.25 21.11
N ALA A 43 0.66 -11.21 20.85
CA ALA A 43 1.04 -11.56 19.48
C ALA A 43 -0.15 -11.99 18.62
N ARG A 44 -1.09 -12.77 19.22
CA ARG A 44 -2.30 -13.25 18.53
C ARG A 44 -3.40 -12.21 18.44
N ALA A 45 -3.56 -11.38 19.46
CA ALA A 45 -4.66 -10.43 19.59
C ALA A 45 -4.31 -8.98 19.24
N TYR A 46 -3.09 -8.71 18.75
CA TYR A 46 -2.52 -7.36 18.57
C TYR A 46 -3.44 -6.41 17.80
N LEU A 47 -3.81 -6.79 16.59
CA LEU A 47 -4.67 -5.96 15.74
C LEU A 47 -6.09 -5.84 16.30
N GLY A 48 -6.64 -6.92 16.83
CA GLY A 48 -7.97 -6.91 17.44
C GLY A 48 -8.05 -5.96 18.64
N MET A 49 -7.06 -6.02 19.54
CA MET A 49 -6.97 -5.09 20.67
C MET A 49 -6.83 -3.63 20.22
N TRP A 50 -5.98 -3.39 19.21
CA TRP A 50 -5.81 -2.03 18.69
C TRP A 50 -7.09 -1.48 18.07
N HIS A 51 -7.78 -2.26 17.25
CA HIS A 51 -9.07 -1.85 16.68
C HIS A 51 -10.12 -1.58 17.78
N ALA A 52 -10.20 -2.44 18.79
CA ALA A 52 -11.10 -2.20 19.91
C ALA A 52 -10.82 -0.88 20.63
N ILE A 53 -9.53 -0.54 20.82
CA ILE A 53 -9.09 0.77 21.35
C ILE A 53 -9.52 1.89 20.41
N CYS A 54 -9.25 1.78 19.10
CA CYS A 54 -9.60 2.81 18.11
C CYS A 54 -11.11 3.08 18.09
N TYR A 55 -11.95 2.03 18.04
CA TYR A 55 -13.41 2.18 18.02
C TYR A 55 -13.93 2.80 19.35
N THR A 56 -13.42 2.35 20.48
CA THR A 56 -13.79 2.89 21.79
C THR A 56 -13.41 4.38 21.90
N LEU A 57 -12.17 4.72 21.52
CA LEU A 57 -11.70 6.12 21.58
C LEU A 57 -12.39 7.00 20.54
N GLN A 58 -12.71 6.48 19.36
CA GLN A 58 -13.47 7.20 18.34
C GLN A 58 -14.83 7.65 18.89
N ALA A 59 -15.56 6.76 19.56
CA ALA A 59 -16.81 7.07 20.23
C ALA A 59 -16.64 8.09 21.36
N CYS A 60 -15.71 7.82 22.29
CA CYS A 60 -15.50 8.67 23.48
C CYS A 60 -15.05 10.09 23.10
N VAL A 61 -14.13 10.22 22.13
CA VAL A 61 -13.62 11.51 21.70
C VAL A 61 -14.66 12.24 20.83
N GLY A 62 -15.46 11.51 20.04
CA GLY A 62 -16.62 12.07 19.33
C GLY A 62 -17.61 12.75 20.30
N VAL A 63 -17.90 12.12 21.43
CA VAL A 63 -18.67 12.75 22.52
C VAL A 63 -17.96 13.98 23.07
N ALA A 64 -16.65 13.91 23.28
CA ALA A 64 -15.88 15.05 23.80
C ALA A 64 -15.90 16.25 22.84
N VAL A 65 -15.90 16.03 21.51
CA VAL A 65 -16.09 17.07 20.50
C VAL A 65 -17.44 17.76 20.66
N LEU A 66 -18.55 17.01 20.70
CA LEU A 66 -19.89 17.59 20.86
C LEU A 66 -20.07 18.30 22.19
N ARG A 67 -19.48 17.78 23.27
CA ARG A 67 -19.46 18.49 24.58
C ARG A 67 -18.67 19.79 24.53
N SER A 68 -17.58 19.83 23.76
CA SER A 68 -16.78 21.06 23.55
C SER A 68 -17.54 22.10 22.71
N LEU A 69 -18.52 21.70 21.91
CA LEU A 69 -19.47 22.56 21.23
C LEU A 69 -20.68 22.98 22.11
N GLY A 70 -20.66 22.66 23.39
CA GLY A 70 -21.71 23.04 24.35
C GLY A 70 -22.83 22.00 24.51
N ARG A 71 -22.68 20.79 23.92
CA ARG A 71 -23.69 19.73 23.98
C ARG A 71 -23.42 18.76 25.12
N ARG A 72 -24.33 18.69 26.11
CA ARG A 72 -24.16 17.84 27.31
C ARG A 72 -25.38 16.96 27.60
N THR A 73 -26.26 16.77 26.62
CA THR A 73 -27.45 15.92 26.77
C THR A 73 -27.09 14.43 26.46
N LEU A 74 -27.91 13.50 26.97
CA LEU A 74 -27.77 12.08 26.63
C LEU A 74 -27.90 11.88 25.12
N ALA A 75 -28.86 12.54 24.47
CA ALA A 75 -29.04 12.46 23.02
C ALA A 75 -27.79 12.90 22.24
N SER A 76 -27.10 13.97 22.67
CA SER A 76 -25.85 14.39 22.03
C SER A 76 -24.68 13.44 22.33
N THR A 77 -24.70 12.75 23.46
CA THR A 77 -23.72 11.70 23.78
C THR A 77 -23.89 10.51 22.84
N VAL A 78 -25.12 10.01 22.72
CA VAL A 78 -25.44 8.90 21.79
C VAL A 78 -25.14 9.30 20.36
N ALA A 79 -25.61 10.48 19.91
CA ALA A 79 -25.37 10.97 18.58
C ALA A 79 -23.87 11.11 18.26
N GLY A 80 -23.08 11.65 19.20
CA GLY A 80 -21.63 11.79 19.02
C GLY A 80 -20.91 10.46 18.94
N SER A 81 -21.30 9.47 19.77
CA SER A 81 -20.71 8.15 19.69
C SER A 81 -21.03 7.49 18.35
N VAL A 82 -22.30 7.38 18.01
CA VAL A 82 -22.77 6.61 16.86
C VAL A 82 -22.36 7.27 15.54
N PHE A 83 -22.49 8.59 15.43
CA PHE A 83 -22.20 9.28 14.17
C PHE A 83 -20.72 9.18 13.80
N PHE A 84 -19.81 9.42 14.75
CA PHE A 84 -18.37 9.32 14.47
C PHE A 84 -17.87 7.88 14.27
N LEU A 85 -18.55 6.89 14.84
CA LEU A 85 -18.27 5.47 14.55
C LEU A 85 -18.72 5.05 13.16
N ALA A 86 -19.79 5.65 12.63
CA ALA A 86 -20.37 5.30 11.34
C ALA A 86 -19.76 6.10 10.17
N VAL A 87 -18.69 6.89 10.39
CA VAL A 87 -18.00 7.60 9.30
C VAL A 87 -17.40 6.60 8.33
N PRO A 88 -17.80 6.59 7.04
CA PRO A 88 -17.33 5.60 6.07
C PRO A 88 -15.81 5.57 5.92
N ALA A 89 -15.14 6.73 5.96
CA ALA A 89 -13.68 6.84 5.93
C ALA A 89 -13.01 6.14 7.11
N PHE A 90 -13.61 6.15 8.30
CA PHE A 90 -13.10 5.44 9.49
C PHE A 90 -13.24 3.94 9.31
N ILE A 91 -14.40 3.47 8.94
CA ILE A 91 -14.70 2.03 8.79
C ILE A 91 -13.83 1.41 7.70
N PHE A 92 -13.62 2.12 6.59
CA PHE A 92 -12.85 1.62 5.46
C PHE A 92 -11.35 1.42 5.76
N ARG A 93 -10.83 2.04 6.85
CA ARG A 93 -9.41 1.96 7.21
C ARG A 93 -9.04 0.80 8.15
N TYR A 94 -9.91 -0.17 8.36
CA TYR A 94 -9.62 -1.33 9.22
C TYR A 94 -8.40 -2.14 8.78
N GLU A 95 -8.08 -2.16 7.47
CA GLU A 95 -6.92 -2.87 6.92
C GLU A 95 -5.57 -2.20 7.28
N HIS A 96 -5.60 -0.88 7.56
CA HIS A 96 -4.42 -0.09 7.91
C HIS A 96 -4.48 0.30 9.40
N ALA A 97 -3.91 -0.52 10.25
CA ALA A 97 -4.04 -0.40 11.69
C ALA A 97 -3.66 0.98 12.24
N SER A 98 -2.56 1.58 11.79
CA SER A 98 -2.13 2.91 12.26
C SER A 98 -3.07 4.03 11.78
N LEU A 99 -3.70 3.89 10.62
CA LEU A 99 -4.65 4.85 10.06
C LEU A 99 -6.05 4.73 10.69
N SER A 100 -6.37 3.62 11.33
CA SER A 100 -7.61 3.45 12.09
C SER A 100 -7.67 4.35 13.34
N ALA A 101 -6.56 4.98 13.74
CA ALA A 101 -6.50 5.89 14.88
C ALA A 101 -7.09 7.30 14.59
N GLN A 102 -8.18 7.39 13.83
CA GLN A 102 -8.78 8.68 13.46
C GLN A 102 -9.34 9.47 14.65
N PHE A 103 -9.54 8.81 15.80
CA PHE A 103 -9.85 9.48 17.06
C PHE A 103 -8.81 10.56 17.45
N LEU A 104 -7.57 10.45 16.95
CA LEU A 104 -6.52 11.45 17.17
C LEU A 104 -6.88 12.79 16.53
N LEU A 105 -7.51 12.79 15.35
CA LEU A 105 -8.02 14.02 14.72
C LEU A 105 -9.17 14.61 15.52
N LEU A 106 -10.10 13.77 15.99
CA LEU A 106 -11.19 14.23 16.87
C LEU A 106 -10.64 14.80 18.18
N TRP A 107 -9.59 14.19 18.75
CA TRP A 107 -8.95 14.73 19.95
C TRP A 107 -8.35 16.11 19.71
N ALA A 108 -7.61 16.29 18.61
CA ALA A 108 -7.08 17.59 18.22
C ALA A 108 -8.20 18.62 18.00
N ILE A 109 -9.32 18.24 17.35
CA ILE A 109 -10.51 19.10 17.19
C ILE A 109 -11.12 19.47 18.54
N ALA A 110 -11.25 18.52 19.47
CA ALA A 110 -11.77 18.79 20.81
C ALA A 110 -10.88 19.76 21.59
N LEU A 111 -9.56 19.65 21.47
CA LEU A 111 -8.59 20.59 22.05
C LEU A 111 -8.71 21.98 21.41
N TYR A 112 -8.81 22.04 20.07
CA TYR A 112 -9.03 23.30 19.35
C TYR A 112 -10.32 24.00 19.80
N LEU A 113 -11.42 23.29 19.94
CA LEU A 113 -12.71 23.85 20.37
C LEU A 113 -12.67 24.39 21.79
N ARG A 114 -11.81 23.84 22.65
CA ARG A 114 -11.60 24.34 24.05
C ARG A 114 -10.61 25.49 24.15
N THR A 115 -10.04 25.95 23.03
CA THR A 115 -9.11 27.07 23.02
C THR A 115 -9.77 28.35 23.51
N SER A 116 -9.17 29.03 24.48
CA SER A 116 -9.58 30.30 24.98
C SER A 116 -8.40 31.28 25.09
N LYS A 117 -8.66 32.56 25.20
CA LYS A 117 -7.61 33.59 25.46
C LYS A 117 -6.85 33.39 26.78
N ARG A 118 -7.38 32.55 27.69
CA ARG A 118 -6.77 32.18 28.97
C ARG A 118 -6.36 30.70 28.98
N SER A 119 -5.85 30.21 27.87
CA SER A 119 -5.36 28.81 27.80
C SER A 119 -4.24 28.58 28.83
N SER A 120 -4.42 27.59 29.69
CA SER A 120 -3.50 27.26 30.79
C SER A 120 -2.34 26.38 30.31
N ALA A 121 -1.28 26.24 31.12
CA ALA A 121 -0.22 25.29 30.91
C ALA A 121 -0.74 23.85 30.72
N GLY A 122 -1.79 23.46 31.47
CA GLY A 122 -2.44 22.16 31.30
C GLY A 122 -3.06 21.95 29.91
N TRP A 123 -3.59 23.01 29.28
CA TRP A 123 -4.09 22.92 27.90
C TRP A 123 -2.96 22.65 26.91
N TYR A 124 -1.80 23.28 27.07
CA TYR A 124 -0.61 22.97 26.24
C TYR A 124 -0.08 21.58 26.53
N GLY A 125 -0.12 21.11 27.78
CA GLY A 125 0.22 19.75 28.17
C GLY A 125 -0.62 18.69 27.45
N TRP A 126 -1.93 18.96 27.31
CA TRP A 126 -2.81 18.06 26.51
C TRP A 126 -2.46 18.06 25.02
N TRP A 127 -2.07 19.20 24.45
CA TRP A 127 -1.59 19.27 23.08
C TRP A 127 -0.28 18.51 22.92
N LEU A 128 0.66 18.69 23.86
CA LEU A 128 1.92 17.94 23.83
C LEU A 128 1.67 16.43 23.86
N ALA A 129 0.83 15.97 24.78
CA ALA A 129 0.47 14.55 24.87
C ALA A 129 -0.15 14.04 23.57
N GLN A 130 -1.10 14.77 22.99
CA GLN A 130 -1.77 14.42 21.75
C GLN A 130 -0.79 14.36 20.57
N LEU A 131 0.12 15.33 20.43
CA LEU A 131 1.11 15.37 19.35
C LEU A 131 2.14 14.25 19.49
N VAL A 132 2.60 13.93 20.71
CA VAL A 132 3.50 12.81 20.97
C VAL A 132 2.84 11.47 20.63
N VAL A 133 1.57 11.31 21.03
CA VAL A 133 0.81 10.11 20.65
C VAL A 133 0.68 10.00 19.13
N CYS A 134 0.36 11.09 18.43
CA CYS A 134 0.32 11.10 16.96
C CYS A 134 1.68 10.72 16.35
N ALA A 135 2.78 11.27 16.87
CA ALA A 135 4.13 10.96 16.40
C ALA A 135 4.46 9.47 16.52
N LEU A 136 3.96 8.79 17.56
CA LEU A 136 4.18 7.37 17.83
C LEU A 136 3.14 6.44 17.18
N VAL A 137 2.10 7.00 16.54
CA VAL A 137 1.05 6.21 15.88
C VAL A 137 1.12 6.38 14.36
N ASN A 138 1.01 7.60 13.85
CA ASN A 138 0.99 7.83 12.40
C ASN A 138 1.35 9.28 12.03
N PRO A 139 2.31 9.50 11.10
CA PRO A 139 2.77 10.82 10.71
C PRO A 139 1.69 11.69 10.02
N TYR A 140 0.72 11.11 9.34
CA TYR A 140 -0.39 11.87 8.73
C TYR A 140 -1.27 12.53 9.79
N HIS A 141 -1.63 11.77 10.84
CA HIS A 141 -2.37 12.33 11.98
C HIS A 141 -1.57 13.41 12.69
N LEU A 142 -0.25 13.23 12.80
CA LEU A 142 0.64 14.24 13.37
C LEU A 142 0.61 15.54 12.55
N ALA A 143 0.78 15.48 11.24
CA ALA A 143 0.80 16.67 10.39
C ALA A 143 -0.51 17.46 10.46
N MET A 144 -1.66 16.76 10.37
CA MET A 144 -2.98 17.40 10.51
C MET A 144 -3.20 17.99 11.91
N SER A 145 -2.73 17.29 12.95
CA SER A 145 -2.81 17.78 14.34
C SER A 145 -1.91 18.99 14.59
N LEU A 146 -0.73 19.05 14.00
CA LEU A 146 0.17 20.21 14.05
C LEU A 146 -0.48 21.44 13.42
N ALA A 147 -1.17 21.27 12.28
CA ALA A 147 -1.92 22.36 11.64
C ALA A 147 -3.04 22.89 12.54
N LEU A 148 -3.77 21.99 13.23
CA LEU A 148 -4.78 22.36 14.22
C LEU A 148 -4.16 23.03 15.45
N PHE A 149 -3.03 22.55 15.95
CA PHE A 149 -2.30 23.14 17.08
C PHE A 149 -1.84 24.56 16.76
N ALA A 150 -1.23 24.78 15.59
CA ALA A 150 -0.84 26.12 15.14
C ALA A 150 -2.04 27.06 15.06
N THR A 151 -3.14 26.59 14.47
CA THR A 151 -4.41 27.35 14.37
C THR A 151 -4.98 27.68 15.76
N ALA A 152 -4.93 26.75 16.69
CA ALA A 152 -5.38 26.94 18.07
C ALA A 152 -4.51 27.96 18.81
N GLY A 153 -3.17 27.89 18.65
CA GLY A 153 -2.25 28.87 19.24
C GLY A 153 -2.51 30.29 18.76
N LEU A 154 -2.65 30.49 17.44
CA LEU A 154 -2.97 31.78 16.85
C LEU A 154 -4.32 32.31 17.35
N ARG A 155 -5.32 31.46 17.52
CA ARG A 155 -6.62 31.82 18.09
C ARG A 155 -6.54 32.23 19.57
N ALA A 156 -5.69 31.58 20.36
CA ALA A 156 -5.46 31.92 21.76
C ALA A 156 -4.88 33.32 21.92
N GLY A 157 -4.10 33.80 20.95
CA GLY A 157 -3.62 35.18 20.85
C GLY A 157 -2.64 35.63 21.94
N ASN A 158 -2.10 34.70 22.74
CA ASN A 158 -1.10 35.01 23.77
C ASN A 158 0.30 34.72 23.21
N ILE A 159 0.96 35.73 22.66
CA ILE A 159 2.25 35.59 21.97
C ILE A 159 3.35 35.00 22.86
N ARG A 160 3.36 35.34 24.17
CA ARG A 160 4.38 34.81 25.09
C ARG A 160 4.22 33.28 25.28
N GLN A 161 2.99 32.82 25.43
CA GLN A 161 2.69 31.41 25.56
C GLN A 161 2.94 30.66 24.25
N ILE A 162 2.59 31.26 23.11
CA ILE A 162 2.90 30.68 21.79
C ILE A 162 4.41 30.54 21.64
N ALA A 163 5.19 31.58 21.92
CA ALA A 163 6.64 31.59 21.81
C ALA A 163 7.32 30.55 22.73
N LEU A 164 6.70 30.23 23.88
CA LEU A 164 7.21 29.18 24.78
C LEU A 164 6.78 27.77 24.34
N TRP A 165 5.49 27.57 24.17
CA TRP A 165 4.91 26.23 24.04
C TRP A 165 5.01 25.66 22.61
N PHE A 166 5.01 26.52 21.59
CA PHE A 166 5.12 26.03 20.21
C PHE A 166 6.48 25.38 19.93
N PRO A 167 7.61 26.02 20.23
CA PRO A 167 8.92 25.39 20.12
C PRO A 167 9.07 24.17 21.04
N THR A 168 8.52 24.23 22.27
CA THR A 168 8.58 23.11 23.23
C THR A 168 7.86 21.87 22.67
N CYS A 169 6.66 22.03 22.15
CA CYS A 169 5.91 20.92 21.55
C CYS A 169 6.60 20.40 20.29
N LEU A 170 7.07 21.28 19.41
CA LEU A 170 7.81 20.87 18.21
C LEU A 170 9.13 20.19 18.55
N GLY A 171 9.88 20.71 19.53
CA GLY A 171 11.12 20.11 20.00
C GLY A 171 10.89 18.72 20.60
N ALA A 172 9.87 18.55 21.42
CA ALA A 172 9.52 17.24 21.99
C ALA A 172 9.10 16.23 20.91
N VAL A 173 8.26 16.64 19.97
CA VAL A 173 7.88 15.80 18.82
C VAL A 173 9.10 15.47 17.97
N GLY A 174 9.94 16.45 17.66
CA GLY A 174 11.18 16.24 16.91
C GLY A 174 12.13 15.26 17.63
N MET A 175 12.26 15.38 18.94
CA MET A 175 13.05 14.47 19.77
C MET A 175 12.50 13.03 19.71
N VAL A 176 11.19 12.87 19.78
CA VAL A 176 10.53 11.56 19.63
C VAL A 176 10.81 10.98 18.24
N LEU A 177 10.64 11.75 17.17
CA LEU A 177 10.86 11.30 15.80
C LEU A 177 12.33 10.92 15.53
N VAL A 178 13.27 11.73 16.04
CA VAL A 178 14.72 11.44 15.93
C VAL A 178 15.08 10.21 16.74
N SER A 179 14.66 10.13 18.01
CA SER A 179 14.94 8.97 18.88
C SER A 179 14.33 7.68 18.34
N ALA A 180 13.23 7.81 17.64
CA ALA A 180 12.54 6.70 16.98
C ALA A 180 13.18 6.31 15.63
N GLY A 181 14.15 7.08 15.13
CA GLY A 181 14.81 6.83 13.84
C GLY A 181 13.93 7.16 12.61
N PHE A 182 12.85 7.91 12.79
CA PHE A 182 12.03 8.36 11.67
C PHE A 182 12.79 9.35 10.77
N VAL A 183 13.66 10.17 11.36
CA VAL A 183 14.56 11.08 10.67
C VAL A 183 15.93 10.40 10.57
N SER A 184 16.14 9.57 9.56
CA SER A 184 17.43 8.98 9.25
C SER A 184 17.96 9.49 7.90
N ARG A 185 19.30 9.55 7.76
CA ARG A 185 19.95 9.94 6.50
C ARG A 185 19.79 8.87 5.40
N GLU A 186 19.44 7.66 5.77
CA GLU A 186 19.36 6.49 4.87
C GLU A 186 18.03 6.41 4.10
N VAL A 187 17.04 7.23 4.47
CA VAL A 187 15.69 7.17 3.91
C VAL A 187 15.49 8.27 2.85
N HIS A 188 16.35 8.33 1.86
CA HIS A 188 16.19 9.21 0.70
C HIS A 188 15.85 8.43 -0.58
N VAL A 189 14.88 7.55 -0.51
CA VAL A 189 14.31 7.00 -1.73
C VAL A 189 13.15 7.88 -2.14
N ALA A 190 13.27 8.57 -3.26
CA ALA A 190 12.15 9.22 -3.92
C ALA A 190 11.07 8.16 -4.15
N MET A 191 9.94 8.28 -3.44
CA MET A 191 8.85 7.32 -3.54
C MET A 191 7.86 7.81 -4.58
N PRO A 192 7.63 7.08 -5.68
CA PRO A 192 6.51 7.35 -6.55
C PRO A 192 5.20 7.22 -5.77
N GLY A 193 4.16 7.95 -6.14
CA GLY A 193 2.81 7.78 -5.60
C GLY A 193 2.11 9.04 -5.12
N PHE A 194 2.78 10.21 -5.08
CA PHE A 194 2.12 11.46 -4.65
C PHE A 194 0.98 11.85 -5.59
N ASP A 195 1.15 11.65 -6.87
CA ASP A 195 0.15 11.88 -7.92
C ASP A 195 -0.88 10.74 -8.01
N GLU A 196 -0.46 9.51 -7.77
CA GLU A 196 -1.31 8.32 -7.85
C GLU A 196 -2.25 8.18 -6.64
N ALA A 197 -1.78 8.54 -5.44
CA ALA A 197 -2.56 8.47 -4.21
C ALA A 197 -3.27 9.79 -3.87
N SER A 198 -3.76 10.48 -4.90
CA SER A 198 -4.52 11.73 -4.80
C SER A 198 -6.00 11.50 -4.49
N SER A 199 -6.67 12.49 -3.89
CA SER A 199 -8.12 12.48 -3.74
C SER A 199 -8.80 12.83 -5.06
N ASN A 200 -9.90 12.14 -5.38
CA ASN A 200 -10.75 12.48 -6.52
C ASN A 200 -11.80 13.52 -6.10
N LEU A 201 -12.11 14.48 -6.95
CA LEU A 201 -13.13 15.52 -6.66
C LEU A 201 -14.52 14.93 -6.38
N LEU A 202 -14.81 13.72 -6.85
CA LEU A 202 -16.06 13.02 -6.61
C LEU A 202 -16.02 12.07 -5.38
N SER A 203 -14.85 11.82 -4.78
CA SER A 203 -14.70 10.82 -3.72
C SER A 203 -15.56 11.10 -2.47
N GLN A 204 -15.84 12.37 -2.18
CA GLN A 204 -16.69 12.76 -1.05
C GLN A 204 -18.19 12.52 -1.31
N VAL A 205 -18.60 12.44 -2.56
CA VAL A 205 -20.01 12.34 -2.96
C VAL A 205 -20.38 10.94 -3.43
N ILE A 206 -19.48 10.29 -4.15
CA ILE A 206 -19.71 8.97 -4.74
C ILE A 206 -19.08 7.89 -3.86
N PRO A 207 -19.88 6.96 -3.33
CA PRO A 207 -19.35 5.89 -2.50
C PRO A 207 -18.63 4.84 -3.37
N VAL A 208 -17.51 4.32 -2.91
CA VAL A 208 -17.01 3.02 -3.38
C VAL A 208 -17.98 1.92 -2.93
N ARG A 209 -18.50 2.06 -1.71
CA ARG A 209 -19.48 1.14 -1.14
C ARG A 209 -20.43 1.88 -0.20
N SER A 210 -21.73 1.71 -0.41
CA SER A 210 -22.81 2.23 0.43
C SER A 210 -23.92 1.21 0.49
N LEU A 211 -24.56 1.04 1.65
CA LEU A 211 -25.70 0.14 1.75
C LEU A 211 -26.94 0.70 1.01
N LEU A 212 -27.09 2.02 1.01
CA LEU A 212 -28.26 2.67 0.39
C LEU A 212 -28.05 2.96 -1.09
N LEU A 213 -26.82 3.32 -1.50
CA LEU A 213 -26.52 3.69 -2.89
C LEU A 213 -25.81 2.58 -3.68
N GLY A 214 -25.38 1.53 -3.01
CA GLY A 214 -24.63 0.44 -3.64
C GLY A 214 -23.19 0.80 -3.99
N ASP A 215 -22.67 0.21 -5.06
CA ASP A 215 -21.33 0.52 -5.59
C ASP A 215 -21.42 1.71 -6.56
N GLY A 216 -20.98 2.86 -6.10
CA GLY A 216 -21.02 4.11 -6.87
C GLY A 216 -20.03 4.13 -8.04
N ARG A 217 -19.08 3.20 -8.12
CA ARG A 217 -18.19 3.04 -9.28
C ARG A 217 -18.96 2.74 -10.56
N ARG A 218 -20.21 2.23 -10.43
CA ARG A 218 -21.14 2.06 -11.56
C ARG A 218 -21.64 3.39 -12.14
N TRP A 219 -21.56 4.49 -11.38
CA TRP A 219 -22.04 5.82 -11.80
C TRP A 219 -20.92 6.72 -12.27
N ALA A 220 -19.76 6.65 -11.59
CA ALA A 220 -18.58 7.37 -11.97
C ALA A 220 -17.33 6.62 -11.49
N ASN A 221 -16.29 6.63 -12.30
CA ASN A 221 -15.00 6.12 -11.87
C ASN A 221 -14.37 7.11 -10.89
N VAL A 222 -14.32 6.74 -9.62
CA VAL A 222 -13.66 7.52 -8.54
C VAL A 222 -12.27 6.98 -8.19
N GLU A 223 -11.82 5.97 -8.91
CA GLU A 223 -10.50 5.36 -8.79
C GLU A 223 -9.79 5.44 -10.15
N ALA A 224 -9.48 6.67 -10.59
CA ALA A 224 -8.77 6.92 -11.84
C ALA A 224 -7.31 6.44 -11.81
N THR A 225 -6.76 6.23 -10.61
CA THR A 225 -5.45 5.66 -10.36
C THR A 225 -5.56 4.47 -9.41
N GLN A 226 -4.53 3.63 -9.36
CA GLN A 226 -4.53 2.42 -8.52
C GLN A 226 -4.61 2.71 -7.00
N TYR A 227 -4.27 3.93 -6.55
CA TYR A 227 -4.11 4.26 -5.13
C TYR A 227 -5.03 5.39 -4.63
N GLN A 228 -6.03 5.83 -5.41
CA GLN A 228 -6.98 6.86 -4.94
C GLN A 228 -7.84 6.39 -3.76
N SER A 229 -8.05 5.08 -3.62
CA SER A 229 -8.68 4.48 -2.44
C SER A 229 -7.96 4.77 -1.12
N GLU A 230 -6.67 5.15 -1.16
CA GLU A 230 -5.89 5.55 0.01
C GLU A 230 -6.48 6.76 0.76
N GLY A 231 -7.18 7.63 0.06
CA GLY A 231 -7.89 8.78 0.62
C GLY A 231 -9.41 8.61 0.65
N TYR A 232 -9.92 7.39 0.67
CA TYR A 232 -11.37 7.18 0.71
C TYR A 232 -12.04 8.08 1.75
N ASP A 233 -12.99 8.90 1.30
CA ASP A 233 -13.61 9.95 2.09
C ASP A 233 -15.08 10.22 1.71
N TYR A 234 -15.80 9.19 1.33
CA TYR A 234 -17.24 9.31 1.16
C TYR A 234 -17.90 9.81 2.44
N LEU A 235 -18.65 10.90 2.34
CA LEU A 235 -19.23 11.56 3.52
C LEU A 235 -20.41 10.79 4.12
N GLY A 236 -21.13 10.03 3.32
CA GLY A 236 -22.34 9.32 3.73
C GLY A 236 -23.60 10.17 3.61
N ILE A 237 -24.73 9.51 3.30
CA ILE A 237 -26.05 10.17 3.11
C ILE A 237 -26.47 10.97 4.35
N GLY A 238 -26.15 10.48 5.53
CA GLY A 238 -26.48 11.20 6.77
C GLY A 238 -25.78 12.54 6.89
N VAL A 239 -24.54 12.69 6.42
CA VAL A 239 -23.83 13.98 6.38
C VAL A 239 -24.51 14.92 5.39
N PHE A 240 -24.89 14.43 4.20
CA PHE A 240 -25.63 15.26 3.24
C PHE A 240 -26.97 15.73 3.81
N ALA A 241 -27.69 14.87 4.52
CA ALA A 241 -28.89 15.27 5.25
C ALA A 241 -28.61 16.37 6.28
N LEU A 242 -27.52 16.23 7.09
CA LEU A 242 -27.11 17.27 8.03
C LEU A 242 -26.75 18.60 7.33
N VAL A 243 -26.10 18.55 6.15
CA VAL A 243 -25.82 19.76 5.36
C VAL A 243 -27.12 20.45 4.97
N VAL A 244 -28.09 19.73 4.43
CA VAL A 244 -29.38 20.28 4.05
C VAL A 244 -30.09 20.90 5.27
N ILE A 245 -30.16 20.17 6.38
CA ILE A 245 -30.76 20.66 7.63
C ILE A 245 -30.05 21.94 8.13
N ALA A 246 -28.72 21.95 8.13
CA ALA A 246 -27.93 23.11 8.56
C ALA A 246 -28.14 24.33 7.65
N LEU A 247 -28.26 24.13 6.34
CA LEU A 247 -28.52 25.21 5.37
C LEU A 247 -29.92 25.78 5.51
N VAL A 248 -30.91 24.94 5.78
CA VAL A 248 -32.31 25.38 5.92
C VAL A 248 -32.57 25.98 7.28
N LEU A 249 -32.15 25.33 8.36
CA LEU A 249 -32.49 25.71 9.73
C LEU A 249 -31.39 26.48 10.43
N GLY A 250 -30.14 26.33 10.04
CA GLY A 250 -28.97 26.84 10.76
C GLY A 250 -28.07 27.77 9.94
N ARG A 251 -28.52 28.30 8.80
CA ARG A 251 -27.68 29.11 7.89
C ARG A 251 -26.99 30.30 8.56
N ARG A 252 -27.66 30.97 9.48
CA ARG A 252 -27.08 32.13 10.22
C ARG A 252 -25.98 31.65 11.16
N ASP A 253 -26.22 30.56 11.88
CA ASP A 253 -25.26 30.00 12.84
C ASP A 253 -24.03 29.42 12.11
N LEU A 254 -24.25 28.76 10.96
CA LEU A 254 -23.16 28.25 10.11
C LEU A 254 -22.27 29.42 9.62
N ARG A 255 -22.85 30.49 9.08
CA ARG A 255 -22.08 31.68 8.67
C ARG A 255 -21.30 32.31 9.83
N ARG A 256 -21.93 32.45 11.01
CA ARG A 256 -21.28 32.97 12.22
C ARG A 256 -20.13 32.06 12.65
N THR A 257 -20.30 30.75 12.59
CA THR A 257 -19.27 29.77 12.91
C THR A 257 -18.09 29.90 11.97
N ILE A 258 -18.33 29.92 10.66
CA ILE A 258 -17.26 30.06 9.64
C ILE A 258 -16.50 31.39 9.88
N SER A 259 -17.22 32.50 10.12
CA SER A 259 -16.57 33.80 10.36
C SER A 259 -15.75 33.83 11.63
N HIS A 260 -16.16 33.10 12.68
CA HIS A 260 -15.44 33.03 13.95
C HIS A 260 -14.21 32.10 13.90
N HIS A 261 -14.21 31.11 12.98
CA HIS A 261 -13.16 30.13 12.83
C HIS A 261 -12.47 30.23 11.46
N ARG A 262 -12.38 31.43 10.88
CA ARG A 262 -11.85 31.64 9.51
C ARG A 262 -10.54 30.91 9.23
N LEU A 263 -9.58 31.04 10.18
CA LEU A 263 -8.27 30.40 10.00
C LEU A 263 -8.36 28.87 9.94
N LEU A 264 -9.22 28.25 10.75
CA LEU A 264 -9.46 26.82 10.70
C LEU A 264 -10.00 26.40 9.33
N PHE A 265 -10.97 27.15 8.78
CA PHE A 265 -11.52 26.85 7.47
C PHE A 265 -10.50 27.05 6.33
N VAL A 266 -9.60 28.04 6.46
CA VAL A 266 -8.48 28.21 5.52
C VAL A 266 -7.53 27.00 5.58
N VAL A 267 -7.20 26.51 6.78
CA VAL A 267 -6.37 25.31 6.95
C VAL A 267 -7.07 24.06 6.39
N CYS A 268 -8.38 23.92 6.63
CA CYS A 268 -9.17 22.82 6.05
C CYS A 268 -9.20 22.88 4.51
N LEU A 269 -9.37 24.07 3.94
CA LEU A 269 -9.31 24.28 2.49
C LEU A 269 -7.92 23.93 1.93
N GLY A 270 -6.85 24.36 2.62
CA GLY A 270 -5.48 24.01 2.26
C GLY A 270 -5.22 22.51 2.30
N ALA A 271 -5.71 21.83 3.34
CA ALA A 271 -5.60 20.36 3.45
C ALA A 271 -6.39 19.65 2.34
N TRP A 272 -7.58 20.15 2.00
CA TRP A 272 -8.37 19.62 0.89
C TRP A 272 -7.68 19.82 -0.45
N LEU A 273 -7.16 21.03 -0.73
CA LEU A 273 -6.42 21.31 -1.96
C LEU A 273 -5.15 20.44 -2.06
N TYR A 274 -4.41 20.28 -0.95
CA TYR A 274 -3.24 19.42 -0.91
C TYR A 274 -3.60 17.96 -1.17
N SER A 275 -4.78 17.50 -0.71
CA SER A 275 -5.23 16.12 -0.94
C SER A 275 -5.48 15.78 -2.40
N LEU A 276 -5.75 16.78 -3.23
CA LEU A 276 -5.97 16.62 -4.69
C LEU A 276 -4.67 16.36 -5.47
N SER A 277 -3.49 16.56 -4.83
CA SER A 277 -2.19 16.42 -5.49
C SER A 277 -1.99 17.41 -6.65
N ASN A 278 -0.92 17.21 -7.42
CA ASN A 278 -0.61 17.95 -8.66
C ASN A 278 -1.34 17.40 -9.89
N HIS A 279 -1.98 16.25 -9.78
CA HIS A 279 -2.85 15.65 -10.78
C HIS A 279 -4.28 15.56 -10.24
N VAL A 280 -5.11 16.54 -10.59
CA VAL A 280 -6.48 16.62 -10.10
C VAL A 280 -7.41 15.82 -11.01
N TYR A 281 -8.17 14.89 -10.41
CA TYR A 281 -9.11 14.03 -11.13
C TYR A 281 -10.56 14.37 -10.80
N PHE A 282 -11.39 14.36 -11.83
CA PHE A 282 -12.86 14.39 -11.74
C PHE A 282 -13.40 13.10 -12.37
N GLY A 283 -13.79 12.15 -11.55
CA GLY A 283 -14.10 10.81 -12.03
C GLY A 283 -12.87 10.15 -12.66
N GLY A 284 -13.04 9.54 -13.82
CA GLY A 284 -11.95 8.91 -14.57
C GLY A 284 -11.05 9.89 -15.35
N GLN A 285 -11.35 11.21 -15.34
CA GLN A 285 -10.65 12.18 -16.15
C GLN A 285 -9.73 13.06 -15.31
N ARG A 286 -8.51 13.26 -15.77
CA ARG A 286 -7.58 14.24 -15.20
C ARG A 286 -7.92 15.62 -15.76
N VAL A 287 -8.41 16.51 -14.86
CA VAL A 287 -8.89 17.84 -15.26
C VAL A 287 -7.86 18.96 -15.09
N LEU A 288 -6.86 18.74 -14.24
CA LEU A 288 -5.82 19.72 -14.00
C LEU A 288 -4.49 19.01 -13.70
N THR A 289 -3.41 19.54 -14.28
CA THR A 289 -2.03 19.14 -13.95
C THR A 289 -1.22 20.41 -13.75
N TYR A 290 -0.41 20.45 -12.71
CA TYR A 290 0.52 21.54 -12.47
C TYR A 290 1.83 21.01 -11.88
N GLU A 291 2.91 21.72 -12.13
CA GLU A 291 4.20 21.37 -11.52
C GLU A 291 4.23 21.79 -10.06
N PHE A 292 4.64 20.86 -9.22
CA PHE A 292 4.82 21.17 -7.80
C PHE A 292 6.06 22.04 -7.62
N PRO A 293 6.00 23.13 -6.83
CA PRO A 293 7.15 23.98 -6.61
C PRO A 293 8.32 23.18 -6.01
N ARG A 294 9.54 23.39 -6.52
CA ARG A 294 10.73 22.64 -6.09
C ARG A 294 10.93 22.63 -4.58
N TRP A 295 10.65 23.73 -3.89
CA TRP A 295 10.77 23.84 -2.44
C TRP A 295 9.74 22.97 -1.67
N ALA A 296 8.67 22.55 -2.32
CA ALA A 296 7.62 21.74 -1.72
C ALA A 296 7.76 20.24 -2.06
N HIS A 297 8.69 19.86 -2.96
CA HIS A 297 8.90 18.46 -3.34
C HIS A 297 9.17 17.57 -2.12
N TRP A 298 10.00 18.03 -1.19
CA TRP A 298 10.28 17.23 0.01
C TRP A 298 9.03 16.93 0.85
N LEU A 299 8.05 17.83 0.86
CA LEU A 299 6.79 17.60 1.56
C LEU A 299 5.95 16.53 0.86
N ALA A 300 5.93 16.55 -0.47
CA ALA A 300 5.29 15.53 -1.29
C ALA A 300 5.93 14.15 -1.08
N GLU A 301 7.26 14.09 -1.02
CA GLU A 301 8.01 12.86 -0.74
C GLU A 301 7.74 12.31 0.67
N GLN A 302 7.59 13.18 1.68
CA GLN A 302 7.25 12.75 3.05
C GLN A 302 5.82 12.21 3.15
N TYR A 303 4.86 12.77 2.40
CA TYR A 303 3.43 12.44 2.45
C TYR A 303 2.93 11.96 1.09
N ARG A 304 3.47 10.83 0.62
CA ARG A 304 3.18 10.24 -0.69
C ARG A 304 1.70 9.93 -0.96
N SER A 305 0.86 9.82 0.08
CA SER A 305 -0.59 9.64 -0.05
C SER A 305 -1.32 10.91 0.39
N PRO A 306 -1.28 11.99 -0.42
CA PRO A 306 -1.88 13.28 -0.07
C PRO A 306 -3.38 13.18 0.17
N ALA A 307 -4.08 12.26 -0.47
CA ALA A 307 -5.51 12.04 -0.32
C ALA A 307 -5.97 11.91 1.14
N ARG A 308 -5.11 11.40 2.04
CA ARG A 308 -5.43 11.24 3.47
C ARG A 308 -5.67 12.58 4.20
N PHE A 309 -5.15 13.70 3.67
CA PHE A 309 -5.36 15.02 4.26
C PHE A 309 -6.81 15.52 4.17
N VAL A 310 -7.62 14.93 3.30
CA VAL A 310 -9.06 15.22 3.19
C VAL A 310 -9.82 14.89 4.48
N TRP A 311 -9.33 13.99 5.32
CA TRP A 311 -9.99 13.63 6.59
C TRP A 311 -10.06 14.81 7.58
N LEU A 312 -9.11 15.74 7.52
CA LEU A 312 -9.15 16.93 8.39
C LEU A 312 -10.39 17.80 8.12
N PRO A 313 -10.64 18.31 6.90
CA PRO A 313 -11.87 19.04 6.61
C PRO A 313 -13.14 18.22 6.84
N THR A 314 -13.11 16.92 6.56
CA THR A 314 -14.24 16.03 6.80
C THR A 314 -14.62 15.98 8.27
N TYR A 315 -13.71 15.69 9.19
CA TYR A 315 -14.00 15.63 10.61
C TYR A 315 -14.36 16.99 11.20
N VAL A 316 -13.70 18.06 10.76
CA VAL A 316 -14.07 19.44 11.14
C VAL A 316 -15.48 19.76 10.65
N GLY A 317 -15.79 19.48 9.39
CA GLY A 317 -17.11 19.71 8.80
C GLY A 317 -18.22 18.97 9.55
N ILE A 318 -18.04 17.65 9.73
CA ILE A 318 -18.99 16.80 10.48
C ILE A 318 -19.21 17.34 11.90
N SER A 319 -18.12 17.70 12.60
CA SER A 319 -18.19 18.22 13.97
C SER A 319 -19.07 19.47 14.07
N TYR A 320 -18.87 20.43 13.18
CA TYR A 320 -19.65 21.67 13.17
C TYR A 320 -21.09 21.48 12.66
N LEU A 321 -21.31 20.59 11.67
CA LEU A 321 -22.65 20.24 11.20
C LEU A 321 -23.47 19.58 12.31
N CYS A 322 -22.92 18.57 12.98
CA CYS A 322 -23.55 17.94 14.14
C CYS A 322 -23.81 18.96 15.25
N GLY A 323 -22.82 19.82 15.58
CA GLY A 323 -22.98 20.87 16.54
C GLY A 323 -24.11 21.83 16.17
N THR A 324 -24.15 22.32 14.93
CA THR A 324 -25.16 23.26 14.44
C THR A 324 -26.57 22.66 14.47
N VAL A 325 -26.74 21.45 13.92
CA VAL A 325 -28.06 20.79 13.85
C VAL A 325 -28.58 20.42 15.25
N LEU A 326 -27.70 19.92 16.12
CA LEU A 326 -28.09 19.57 17.49
C LEU A 326 -28.28 20.82 18.38
N LEU A 327 -27.84 22.02 17.94
CA LEU A 327 -28.01 23.28 18.62
C LEU A 327 -29.41 23.85 18.44
N GLN A 328 -30.10 23.51 17.38
CA GLN A 328 -31.40 24.08 17.09
C GLN A 328 -32.42 23.73 18.21
N PRO A 329 -33.20 24.72 18.69
CA PRO A 329 -34.29 24.41 19.59
C PRO A 329 -35.26 23.49 18.91
N ARG A 330 -35.57 22.39 19.57
CA ARG A 330 -36.46 21.31 19.04
C ARG A 330 -37.87 21.88 18.85
N ARG A 331 -38.19 22.32 17.66
CA ARG A 331 -39.56 22.71 17.28
C ARG A 331 -40.08 21.77 16.22
N GLY A 332 -41.13 21.03 16.56
CA GLY A 332 -41.88 20.17 15.63
C GLY A 332 -41.01 19.11 14.94
N TRP A 333 -41.16 18.99 13.64
CA TRP A 333 -40.52 17.99 12.80
C TRP A 333 -38.98 18.10 12.70
N ALA A 334 -38.39 19.26 13.06
CA ALA A 334 -36.92 19.37 13.16
C ALA A 334 -36.33 18.44 14.23
N ALA A 335 -37.12 18.04 15.23
CA ALA A 335 -36.70 17.03 16.21
C ALA A 335 -36.57 15.62 15.65
N LEU A 336 -37.22 15.33 14.51
CA LEU A 336 -37.17 14.05 13.82
C LEU A 336 -36.04 13.99 12.77
N LEU A 337 -35.68 15.14 12.18
CA LEU A 337 -34.69 15.19 11.10
C LEU A 337 -33.27 14.80 11.57
N ALA A 338 -32.85 15.20 12.78
CA ALA A 338 -31.53 14.85 13.28
C ALA A 338 -31.38 13.36 13.58
N PRO A 339 -32.32 12.69 14.29
CA PRO A 339 -32.30 11.23 14.43
C PRO A 339 -32.37 10.50 13.10
N LEU A 340 -33.15 10.99 12.15
CA LEU A 340 -33.25 10.41 10.80
C LEU A 340 -31.91 10.51 10.06
N ALA A 341 -31.23 11.65 10.10
CA ALA A 341 -29.91 11.81 9.49
C ALA A 341 -28.86 10.86 10.13
N ILE A 342 -28.93 10.66 11.44
CA ILE A 342 -28.07 9.71 12.15
C ILE A 342 -28.38 8.27 11.71
N ALA A 343 -29.66 7.91 11.66
CA ALA A 343 -30.09 6.59 11.20
C ALA A 343 -29.66 6.31 9.75
N LEU A 344 -29.87 7.28 8.86
CA LEU A 344 -29.39 7.19 7.47
C LEU A 344 -27.87 7.04 7.39
N HIS A 345 -27.12 7.74 8.24
CA HIS A 345 -25.67 7.64 8.26
C HIS A 345 -25.19 6.26 8.71
N VAL A 346 -25.79 5.73 9.76
CA VAL A 346 -25.47 4.38 10.28
C VAL A 346 -25.82 3.30 9.26
N VAL A 347 -27.01 3.40 8.66
CA VAL A 347 -27.45 2.43 7.65
C VAL A 347 -26.57 2.51 6.40
N ASP A 348 -26.25 3.70 5.94
CA ASP A 348 -25.41 3.92 4.76
C ASP A 348 -23.98 3.41 4.96
N GLY A 349 -23.38 3.67 6.13
CA GLY A 349 -22.08 3.16 6.53
C GLY A 349 -22.05 1.66 6.84
N GLY A 350 -23.22 1.05 7.12
CA GLY A 350 -23.32 -0.35 7.56
C GLY A 350 -22.77 -1.38 6.57
N MET A 351 -22.70 -1.04 5.27
CA MET A 351 -22.04 -1.90 4.27
C MET A 351 -20.53 -2.00 4.57
N GLY A 352 -19.89 -0.91 4.97
CA GLY A 352 -18.49 -0.92 5.39
C GLY A 352 -18.27 -1.78 6.61
N ASP A 353 -19.14 -1.65 7.62
CA ASP A 353 -19.13 -2.45 8.84
C ASP A 353 -19.34 -3.95 8.55
N TRP A 354 -20.30 -4.28 7.69
CA TRP A 354 -20.55 -5.65 7.29
C TRP A 354 -19.35 -6.26 6.56
N LEU A 355 -18.71 -5.49 5.68
CA LEU A 355 -17.52 -5.94 4.94
C LEU A 355 -16.32 -6.10 5.87
N ALA A 356 -16.06 -5.13 6.74
CA ALA A 356 -15.00 -5.22 7.74
C ALA A 356 -15.21 -6.43 8.64
N LYS A 357 -16.43 -6.65 9.12
CA LYS A 357 -16.77 -7.81 9.92
C LYS A 357 -16.58 -9.12 9.16
N ARG A 358 -17.01 -9.17 7.90
CA ARG A 358 -16.83 -10.34 7.05
C ARG A 358 -15.35 -10.67 6.83
N GLU A 359 -14.53 -9.67 6.52
CA GLU A 359 -13.09 -9.87 6.32
C GLU A 359 -12.38 -10.25 7.63
N LEU A 360 -12.69 -9.57 8.74
CA LEU A 360 -12.10 -9.86 10.05
C LEU A 360 -12.53 -11.22 10.64
N THR A 361 -13.71 -11.71 10.28
CA THR A 361 -14.23 -13.01 10.74
C THR A 361 -14.11 -14.12 9.70
N ARG A 362 -13.63 -13.80 8.53
CA ARG A 362 -13.41 -14.78 7.46
C ARG A 362 -12.39 -15.81 7.95
N ALA A 363 -12.80 -17.07 7.97
CA ALA A 363 -11.84 -18.13 8.19
C ALA A 363 -10.76 -18.02 7.09
N PRO A 364 -9.51 -18.34 7.41
CA PRO A 364 -8.39 -18.27 6.45
C PRO A 364 -8.52 -19.35 5.36
N LYS A 365 -9.68 -19.36 4.66
CA LYS A 365 -10.00 -20.32 3.59
C LYS A 365 -9.24 -20.05 2.30
N ASP A 366 -8.75 -18.84 2.14
CA ASP A 366 -8.05 -18.40 0.92
C ASP A 366 -6.54 -18.29 1.15
N MET A 367 -6.01 -19.03 2.11
CA MET A 367 -4.57 -19.15 2.26
C MET A 367 -4.01 -19.99 1.11
N TYR A 368 -2.93 -19.51 0.52
CA TYR A 368 -2.25 -20.16 -0.61
C TYR A 368 -1.48 -21.39 -0.17
N LEU A 369 -1.15 -21.48 1.12
CA LEU A 369 -0.37 -22.56 1.71
C LEU A 369 -1.26 -23.50 2.54
N ASN A 370 -0.98 -24.80 2.44
CA ASN A 370 -1.48 -25.74 3.45
C ASN A 370 -0.66 -25.54 4.74
N HIS A 371 -1.20 -24.82 5.67
CA HIS A 371 -0.50 -24.34 6.86
C HIS A 371 0.20 -25.40 7.72
N PRO A 372 -0.40 -26.56 8.05
CA PRO A 372 0.28 -27.53 8.92
C PRO A 372 1.63 -28.03 8.36
N PRO A 373 1.73 -28.52 7.12
CA PRO A 373 3.01 -28.93 6.56
C PRO A 373 4.00 -27.79 6.39
N TRP A 374 3.52 -26.59 6.01
CA TRP A 374 4.37 -25.41 5.86
C TRP A 374 4.88 -24.90 7.21
N ARG A 375 4.06 -24.95 8.26
CA ARG A 375 4.53 -24.66 9.63
C ARG A 375 5.64 -25.61 10.04
N ALA A 376 5.47 -26.90 9.79
CA ALA A 376 6.49 -27.90 10.12
C ALA A 376 7.80 -27.61 9.40
N LEU A 377 7.74 -27.26 8.10
CA LEU A 377 8.92 -26.92 7.31
C LEU A 377 9.60 -25.64 7.80
N ILE A 378 8.85 -24.54 7.94
CA ILE A 378 9.41 -23.25 8.34
C ILE A 378 9.96 -23.33 9.76
N HIS A 379 9.22 -23.96 10.69
CA HIS A 379 9.64 -24.08 12.09
C HIS A 379 10.79 -25.07 12.35
N ALA A 380 11.18 -25.85 11.35
CA ALA A 380 12.39 -26.68 11.40
C ALA A 380 13.67 -25.85 11.23
N HIS A 381 13.56 -24.60 10.79
CA HIS A 381 14.67 -23.71 10.50
C HIS A 381 14.77 -22.56 11.51
N GLU A 382 15.93 -21.92 11.57
CA GLU A 382 16.18 -20.72 12.39
C GLU A 382 15.95 -19.44 11.59
N ARG A 383 16.08 -19.54 10.26
CA ARG A 383 15.99 -18.42 9.31
C ARG A 383 15.20 -18.82 8.07
N VAL A 384 14.48 -17.84 7.51
CA VAL A 384 13.85 -17.94 6.19
C VAL A 384 14.36 -16.81 5.29
N GLU A 385 14.96 -17.15 4.16
CA GLU A 385 15.39 -16.19 3.15
C GLU A 385 14.51 -16.27 1.91
N PHE A 386 13.90 -15.14 1.55
CA PHE A 386 13.09 -14.98 0.35
C PHE A 386 13.93 -14.39 -0.78
N GLU A 387 13.79 -14.94 -1.98
CA GLU A 387 14.44 -14.41 -3.16
C GLU A 387 13.44 -14.33 -4.34
N PRO A 388 13.16 -13.13 -4.87
CA PRO A 388 13.60 -11.84 -4.33
C PRO A 388 13.01 -11.56 -2.94
N THR A 389 13.61 -10.62 -2.22
CA THR A 389 13.06 -10.17 -0.93
C THR A 389 11.70 -9.52 -1.12
N TYR A 390 10.88 -9.45 -0.06
CA TYR A 390 9.53 -8.89 -0.15
C TYR A 390 9.50 -7.49 -0.79
N GLU A 391 10.44 -6.62 -0.44
CA GLU A 391 10.52 -5.26 -0.99
C GLU A 391 10.83 -5.25 -2.49
N CYS A 392 11.49 -6.27 -2.99
CA CYS A 392 11.87 -6.41 -4.40
C CYS A 392 10.85 -7.20 -5.22
N MET A 393 9.80 -7.77 -4.60
CA MET A 393 8.70 -8.45 -5.29
C MET A 393 7.61 -7.50 -5.80
N LEU A 394 7.59 -6.24 -5.35
CA LEU A 394 6.46 -5.31 -5.50
C LEU A 394 6.07 -4.96 -6.94
N ASP A 395 6.80 -5.44 -7.92
CA ASP A 395 6.62 -5.06 -9.30
C ASP A 395 6.06 -6.19 -10.18
N GLY A 396 4.77 -6.48 -10.03
CA GLY A 396 4.04 -7.02 -11.16
C GLY A 396 3.69 -8.52 -11.18
N THR A 397 3.92 -9.29 -10.11
CA THR A 397 3.45 -10.70 -10.10
C THR A 397 2.27 -10.85 -9.13
N PRO A 398 1.02 -10.98 -9.63
CA PRO A 398 -0.16 -11.07 -8.77
C PRO A 398 -0.03 -12.22 -7.75
N ASN A 399 -0.30 -11.90 -6.47
CA ASN A 399 -0.37 -12.83 -5.35
C ASN A 399 0.94 -13.46 -4.84
N LEU A 400 2.11 -13.11 -5.33
CA LEU A 400 3.37 -13.53 -4.71
C LEU A 400 3.61 -12.81 -3.38
N ASP A 401 3.25 -11.54 -3.32
CA ASP A 401 3.23 -10.73 -2.13
C ASP A 401 2.43 -11.38 -1.00
N LYS A 402 1.24 -11.90 -1.31
CA LYS A 402 0.38 -12.60 -0.34
C LYS A 402 1.00 -13.90 0.16
N LEU A 403 1.61 -14.66 -0.74
CA LEU A 403 2.29 -15.91 -0.40
C LEU A 403 3.49 -15.65 0.53
N ALA A 404 4.29 -14.62 0.21
CA ALA A 404 5.40 -14.20 1.07
C ALA A 404 4.91 -13.76 2.45
N VAL A 405 3.80 -13.00 2.52
CA VAL A 405 3.18 -12.57 3.80
C VAL A 405 2.70 -13.77 4.62
N GLU A 406 2.13 -14.81 3.99
CA GLU A 406 1.75 -16.05 4.71
C GLU A 406 2.97 -16.76 5.31
N MET A 407 4.07 -16.86 4.57
CA MET A 407 5.31 -17.44 5.08
C MET A 407 5.92 -16.60 6.22
N GLN A 408 5.90 -15.28 6.09
CA GLN A 408 6.34 -14.35 7.14
C GLN A 408 5.48 -14.49 8.41
N TYR A 409 4.16 -14.65 8.24
CA TYR A 409 3.25 -14.91 9.34
C TYR A 409 3.64 -16.19 10.11
N ILE A 410 3.87 -17.29 9.39
CA ILE A 410 4.29 -18.56 9.98
C ILE A 410 5.66 -18.43 10.68
N ALA A 411 6.62 -17.77 10.04
CA ALA A 411 7.94 -17.54 10.62
C ALA A 411 7.87 -16.68 11.89
N SER A 412 6.98 -15.69 11.92
CA SER A 412 6.77 -14.82 13.09
C SER A 412 6.23 -15.56 14.31
N GLU A 413 5.52 -16.68 14.15
CA GLU A 413 5.02 -17.50 15.26
C GLU A 413 6.14 -17.99 16.18
N ARG A 414 7.35 -18.15 15.65
CA ARG A 414 8.55 -18.54 16.41
C ARG A 414 9.64 -17.48 16.45
N SER A 415 9.34 -16.26 15.98
CA SER A 415 10.31 -15.17 15.92
C SER A 415 11.56 -15.53 15.11
N LEU A 416 11.41 -16.24 13.99
CA LEU A 416 12.52 -16.62 13.11
C LEU A 416 13.11 -15.39 12.43
N ASP A 417 14.39 -15.47 12.12
CA ASP A 417 15.04 -14.46 11.29
C ASP A 417 14.53 -14.53 9.84
N MET A 418 14.37 -13.37 9.21
CA MET A 418 13.94 -13.24 7.82
C MET A 418 14.73 -12.15 7.10
N ASN A 419 14.81 -12.22 5.79
CA ASN A 419 15.50 -11.20 5.00
C ASN A 419 14.58 -10.13 4.41
N GLY A 420 13.33 -10.05 4.77
CA GLY A 420 12.42 -9.00 4.30
C GLY A 420 11.04 -9.06 4.90
N ILE A 421 10.51 -7.88 5.21
CA ILE A 421 9.13 -7.65 5.64
C ILE A 421 8.57 -6.46 4.86
N TYR A 422 7.24 -6.31 4.88
CA TYR A 422 6.61 -5.09 4.37
C TYR A 422 7.17 -3.85 5.05
N SER A 423 7.50 -2.86 4.26
CA SER A 423 7.88 -1.53 4.73
C SER A 423 7.27 -0.44 3.87
N ALA A 424 6.70 0.57 4.52
CA ALA A 424 6.18 1.74 3.85
C ALA A 424 7.27 2.55 3.13
N ARG A 425 8.54 2.34 3.48
CA ARG A 425 9.70 2.94 2.82
C ARG A 425 10.73 1.83 2.56
N PRO A 426 10.77 1.28 1.34
CA PRO A 426 11.79 0.33 0.97
C PRO A 426 13.17 1.01 1.04
N THR A 427 14.13 0.30 1.59
CA THR A 427 15.51 0.78 1.74
C THR A 427 16.49 -0.14 1.04
N ARG A 428 15.99 -1.17 0.33
CA ARG A 428 16.82 -2.19 -0.28
C ARG A 428 17.25 -1.81 -1.69
N ASP A 429 18.50 -2.14 -1.98
CA ASP A 429 19.01 -2.23 -3.34
C ASP A 429 18.77 -3.65 -3.87
N CYS A 430 17.73 -3.81 -4.68
CA CYS A 430 17.32 -5.11 -5.21
C CYS A 430 18.37 -5.72 -6.14
N ALA A 431 19.18 -4.91 -6.82
CA ALA A 431 20.27 -5.40 -7.65
C ALA A 431 21.42 -5.95 -6.80
N ALA A 432 21.76 -5.24 -5.72
CA ALA A 432 22.77 -5.70 -4.77
C ALA A 432 22.33 -6.98 -4.03
N ASP A 433 21.04 -7.10 -3.65
CA ASP A 433 20.50 -8.32 -3.03
C ASP A 433 20.56 -9.51 -4.01
N ALA A 434 20.17 -9.33 -5.27
CA ALA A 434 20.27 -10.37 -6.29
C ALA A 434 21.74 -10.81 -6.53
N ALA A 435 22.66 -9.85 -6.60
CA ALA A 435 24.10 -10.15 -6.74
C ALA A 435 24.65 -10.88 -5.50
N ARG A 436 24.16 -10.55 -4.31
CA ARG A 436 24.51 -11.24 -3.07
C ARG A 436 24.10 -12.70 -3.09
N ILE A 437 22.86 -13.00 -3.48
CA ILE A 437 22.37 -14.38 -3.51
C ILE A 437 23.12 -15.22 -4.55
N GLU A 438 23.53 -14.63 -5.65
CA GLU A 438 24.36 -15.31 -6.67
C GLU A 438 25.71 -15.79 -6.14
N GLN A 439 26.25 -15.15 -5.11
CA GLN A 439 27.53 -15.47 -4.48
C GLN A 439 27.36 -16.28 -3.18
N THR A 440 26.13 -16.40 -2.66
CA THR A 440 25.86 -17.06 -1.38
C THR A 440 25.84 -18.58 -1.56
N ALA A 441 26.56 -19.30 -0.72
CA ALA A 441 26.38 -20.73 -0.51
C ALA A 441 25.21 -20.96 0.48
N PRO A 442 24.48 -22.10 0.36
CA PRO A 442 23.43 -22.41 1.33
C PRO A 442 24.00 -22.54 2.74
N LEU A 443 23.30 -21.98 3.73
CA LEU A 443 23.68 -21.99 5.14
C LEU A 443 22.83 -23.00 5.90
N SER A 444 23.45 -23.68 6.88
CA SER A 444 22.72 -24.55 7.81
C SER A 444 21.67 -23.75 8.60
N GLY A 445 20.54 -24.39 8.91
CA GLY A 445 19.44 -23.76 9.64
C GLY A 445 18.63 -22.73 8.84
N THR A 446 18.91 -22.58 7.53
CA THR A 446 18.23 -21.61 6.67
C THR A 446 17.35 -22.31 5.63
N LEU A 447 16.09 -21.88 5.56
CA LEU A 447 15.18 -22.21 4.48
C LEU A 447 15.22 -21.09 3.44
N TYR A 448 15.65 -21.40 2.23
CA TYR A 448 15.64 -20.49 1.08
C TYR A 448 14.37 -20.70 0.28
N VAL A 449 13.67 -19.62 -0.04
CA VAL A 449 12.44 -19.63 -0.83
C VAL A 449 12.65 -18.77 -2.06
N PHE A 450 12.79 -19.43 -3.19
CA PHE A 450 12.96 -18.79 -4.50
C PHE A 450 11.62 -18.65 -5.19
N PHE A 451 11.20 -17.43 -5.44
CA PHE A 451 10.02 -17.17 -6.25
C PHE A 451 10.36 -17.26 -7.75
N PRO A 452 9.36 -17.33 -8.66
CA PRO A 452 9.59 -17.64 -10.07
C PRO A 452 10.63 -16.75 -10.77
N MET A 453 10.71 -15.47 -10.38
CA MET A 453 11.68 -14.52 -10.95
C MET A 453 13.13 -14.81 -10.56
N SER A 454 13.35 -15.58 -9.51
CA SER A 454 14.66 -15.98 -9.01
C SER A 454 14.89 -17.49 -9.07
N ALA A 455 14.07 -18.23 -9.83
CA ALA A 455 14.15 -19.69 -9.91
C ALA A 455 15.54 -20.20 -10.35
N ARG A 456 16.24 -19.44 -11.21
CA ARG A 456 17.64 -19.76 -11.63
C ARG A 456 18.60 -19.85 -10.45
N HIS A 457 18.34 -19.13 -9.37
CA HIS A 457 19.22 -19.18 -8.20
C HIS A 457 19.01 -20.47 -7.42
N ALA A 458 17.80 -21.05 -7.44
CA ALA A 458 17.52 -22.36 -6.85
C ALA A 458 18.34 -23.47 -7.52
N ASP A 459 18.51 -23.41 -8.85
CA ASP A 459 19.26 -24.43 -9.61
C ASP A 459 20.73 -24.55 -9.15
N ARG A 460 21.30 -23.50 -8.55
CA ARG A 460 22.66 -23.51 -7.98
C ARG A 460 22.73 -24.21 -6.63
N PHE A 461 21.64 -24.23 -5.87
CA PHE A 461 21.65 -24.72 -4.50
C PHE A 461 21.75 -26.24 -4.43
N GLU A 462 21.13 -26.97 -5.37
CA GLU A 462 21.26 -28.42 -5.43
C GLU A 462 22.72 -28.89 -5.65
N PRO A 463 23.49 -28.31 -6.60
CA PRO A 463 24.92 -28.64 -6.73
C PRO A 463 25.75 -28.31 -5.51
N LEU A 464 25.32 -27.36 -4.67
CA LEU A 464 25.98 -26.97 -3.42
C LEU A 464 25.51 -27.79 -2.22
N GLY A 465 24.81 -28.88 -2.45
CA GLY A 465 24.40 -29.85 -1.43
C GLY A 465 23.07 -29.57 -0.74
N ALA A 466 22.26 -28.63 -1.22
CA ALA A 466 20.91 -28.41 -0.70
C ALA A 466 19.90 -29.37 -1.35
N ALA A 467 18.90 -29.81 -0.57
CA ALA A 467 17.71 -30.43 -1.12
C ALA A 467 16.69 -29.34 -1.48
N CYS A 468 16.02 -29.49 -2.63
CA CYS A 468 15.01 -28.54 -3.10
C CYS A 468 13.68 -29.24 -3.36
N GLY A 469 12.57 -28.49 -3.28
CA GLY A 469 11.24 -28.93 -3.65
C GLY A 469 10.38 -27.79 -4.16
N SER A 470 9.47 -28.10 -5.09
CA SER A 470 8.56 -27.09 -5.68
C SER A 470 7.32 -26.87 -4.83
N PHE A 471 6.77 -25.68 -4.93
CA PHE A 471 5.41 -25.36 -4.49
C PHE A 471 4.70 -24.51 -5.56
N ALA A 472 3.43 -24.17 -5.33
CA ALA A 472 2.56 -23.58 -6.36
C ALA A 472 3.18 -22.42 -7.15
N ARG A 473 4.11 -21.65 -6.57
CA ARG A 473 4.75 -20.49 -7.21
C ARG A 473 6.20 -20.30 -6.77
N GLY A 474 6.98 -21.37 -6.67
CA GLY A 474 8.39 -21.23 -6.32
C GLY A 474 9.08 -22.54 -5.97
N THR A 475 10.29 -22.40 -5.47
CA THR A 475 11.13 -23.51 -5.02
C THR A 475 11.66 -23.21 -3.62
N ALA A 476 11.57 -24.16 -2.74
CA ALA A 476 12.17 -24.08 -1.41
C ALA A 476 13.38 -25.00 -1.33
N CYS A 477 14.50 -24.51 -0.81
CA CYS A 477 15.76 -25.25 -0.70
C CYS A 477 16.34 -25.14 0.72
N SER A 478 16.95 -26.21 1.23
CA SER A 478 17.67 -26.21 2.50
C SER A 478 18.75 -27.28 2.52
N LEU A 479 19.78 -27.09 3.36
CA LEU A 479 20.74 -28.14 3.72
C LEU A 479 20.14 -29.20 4.66
N ASP A 480 18.99 -28.91 5.27
CA ASP A 480 18.22 -29.91 6.03
C ASP A 480 17.38 -30.76 5.05
N HIS A 481 18.00 -31.80 4.54
CA HIS A 481 17.37 -32.74 3.60
C HIS A 481 16.14 -33.43 4.22
N GLU A 482 16.19 -33.75 5.52
CA GLU A 482 15.09 -34.41 6.20
C GLU A 482 13.85 -33.53 6.26
N ALA A 483 14.01 -32.22 6.55
CA ALA A 483 12.92 -31.26 6.56
C ALA A 483 12.27 -31.12 5.18
N ILE A 484 13.06 -31.04 4.11
CA ILE A 484 12.55 -30.95 2.73
C ILE A 484 11.80 -32.24 2.34
N GLU A 485 12.38 -33.42 2.59
CA GLU A 485 11.74 -34.69 2.26
C GLU A 485 10.46 -34.95 3.09
N LYS A 486 10.45 -34.52 4.35
CA LYS A 486 9.24 -34.55 5.20
C LYS A 486 8.16 -33.62 4.63
N ALA A 487 8.54 -32.42 4.17
CA ALA A 487 7.62 -31.48 3.54
C ALA A 487 7.05 -32.01 2.21
N LYS A 488 7.85 -32.70 1.40
CA LYS A 488 7.40 -33.39 0.19
C LYS A 488 6.38 -34.48 0.53
N ARG A 489 6.70 -35.35 1.48
CA ARG A 489 5.78 -36.43 1.92
C ARG A 489 4.48 -35.89 2.51
N ALA A 490 4.51 -34.72 3.14
CA ALA A 490 3.34 -34.05 3.72
C ALA A 490 2.56 -33.20 2.69
N GLY A 491 3.01 -33.11 1.44
CA GLY A 491 2.35 -32.36 0.36
C GLY A 491 2.52 -30.85 0.41
N ALA A 492 3.49 -30.34 1.19
CA ALA A 492 3.86 -28.92 1.15
C ALA A 492 4.72 -28.62 -0.08
N LEU A 493 5.61 -29.54 -0.41
CA LEU A 493 6.51 -29.46 -1.56
C LEU A 493 6.27 -30.63 -2.51
N GLY A 494 6.38 -30.37 -3.80
CA GLY A 494 6.54 -31.34 -4.85
C GLY A 494 8.01 -31.60 -5.19
N PRO A 495 8.29 -32.43 -6.21
CA PRO A 495 9.64 -32.54 -6.75
C PRO A 495 10.14 -31.16 -7.22
N ALA A 496 11.46 -30.96 -7.22
CA ALA A 496 12.04 -29.73 -7.76
C ALA A 496 11.53 -29.48 -9.18
N PRO A 497 11.12 -28.27 -9.55
CA PRO A 497 10.51 -28.05 -10.85
C PRO A 497 11.59 -28.17 -11.91
N LEU A 498 11.34 -29.02 -12.87
CA LEU A 498 11.95 -28.80 -14.17
C LEU A 498 11.28 -27.57 -14.77
N PRO A 499 12.01 -26.64 -15.39
CA PRO A 499 11.41 -25.58 -16.15
C PRO A 499 10.40 -26.13 -17.15
N PRO A 500 9.30 -25.41 -17.45
CA PRO A 500 8.29 -25.91 -18.38
C PRO A 500 8.94 -26.24 -19.71
N SER A 501 8.63 -27.43 -20.22
CA SER A 501 9.14 -27.88 -21.52
C SER A 501 8.50 -27.06 -22.62
N LEU A 502 9.32 -26.61 -23.57
CA LEU A 502 8.93 -25.96 -24.81
C LEU A 502 9.48 -26.78 -25.97
N GLU A 503 8.62 -27.30 -26.84
CA GLU A 503 9.07 -28.03 -28.02
C GLU A 503 9.55 -27.04 -29.10
N VAL A 504 10.53 -27.44 -29.89
CA VAL A 504 10.90 -26.69 -31.11
C VAL A 504 9.66 -26.63 -31.99
N ASP A 505 9.39 -25.46 -32.60
CA ASP A 505 8.18 -25.10 -33.34
C ASP A 505 6.91 -24.86 -32.51
N GLU A 506 6.92 -25.13 -31.20
CA GLU A 506 5.79 -24.75 -30.33
C GLU A 506 5.73 -23.21 -30.16
N ARG A 507 4.53 -22.66 -30.40
CA ARG A 507 4.28 -21.22 -30.24
C ARG A 507 3.88 -20.86 -28.83
N VAL A 508 4.64 -19.96 -28.22
CA VAL A 508 4.30 -19.30 -26.95
C VAL A 508 3.42 -18.10 -27.26
N ARG A 509 2.13 -18.15 -26.87
CA ARG A 509 1.13 -17.10 -27.10
C ARG A 509 0.91 -16.30 -25.86
N PHE A 510 0.99 -14.95 -25.96
CA PHE A 510 1.00 -14.03 -24.86
C PHE A 510 -0.38 -13.43 -24.53
N GLY A 511 -1.35 -13.55 -25.42
CA GLY A 511 -2.71 -13.06 -25.23
C GLY A 511 -3.54 -13.89 -24.26
N VAL A 512 -4.74 -13.40 -23.97
CA VAL A 512 -5.72 -14.08 -23.10
C VAL A 512 -5.99 -15.50 -23.57
N GLY A 513 -5.85 -16.47 -22.65
CA GLY A 513 -6.00 -17.90 -22.95
C GLY A 513 -4.78 -18.53 -23.64
N GLY A 514 -3.70 -17.79 -23.83
CA GLY A 514 -2.44 -18.31 -24.34
C GLY A 514 -1.66 -19.15 -23.32
N ASN A 515 -0.56 -19.76 -23.76
CA ASN A 515 0.28 -20.64 -22.94
C ASN A 515 1.49 -19.92 -22.32
N ALA A 516 1.70 -18.63 -22.63
CA ALA A 516 2.88 -17.87 -22.20
C ALA A 516 3.05 -17.86 -20.67
N GLY A 517 1.96 -17.80 -19.91
CA GLY A 517 2.00 -17.75 -18.45
C GLY A 517 2.84 -18.86 -17.79
N ARG A 518 3.09 -19.97 -18.47
CA ARG A 518 3.96 -21.07 -17.99
C ARG A 518 5.43 -20.69 -18.01
N TYR A 519 5.84 -19.87 -18.98
CA TYR A 519 7.23 -19.56 -19.30
C TYR A 519 7.67 -18.21 -18.76
N LEU A 520 6.71 -17.28 -18.51
CA LEU A 520 7.01 -15.93 -18.09
C LEU A 520 7.69 -15.88 -16.71
N ARG A 521 8.65 -14.97 -16.60
CA ARG A 521 9.29 -14.59 -15.36
C ARG A 521 8.97 -13.13 -15.07
N GLU A 522 9.94 -12.31 -14.71
CA GLU A 522 9.76 -10.90 -14.41
C GLU A 522 9.45 -10.04 -15.65
N GLY A 523 8.93 -8.83 -15.42
CA GLY A 523 8.90 -7.75 -16.41
C GLY A 523 7.78 -7.81 -17.43
N TRP A 524 6.67 -8.49 -17.17
CA TRP A 524 5.52 -8.57 -18.06
C TRP A 524 4.31 -7.84 -17.49
N SER A 525 3.57 -7.13 -18.37
CA SER A 525 2.26 -6.58 -18.04
C SER A 525 1.21 -7.69 -17.85
N TRP A 526 -0.01 -7.31 -17.50
CA TRP A 526 -1.16 -8.24 -17.51
C TRP A 526 -1.46 -8.72 -18.93
N GLU A 527 -2.30 -9.75 -18.99
CA GLU A 527 -2.82 -10.29 -20.26
C GLU A 527 -3.76 -9.28 -20.91
N ASP A 528 -3.46 -9.00 -22.18
CA ASP A 528 -4.37 -8.30 -23.08
C ASP A 528 -4.89 -9.30 -24.13
N PRO A 529 -5.92 -8.97 -24.92
CA PRO A 529 -6.55 -9.94 -25.82
C PRO A 529 -5.61 -10.68 -26.75
N THR A 530 -4.58 -10.04 -27.28
CA THR A 530 -3.68 -10.63 -28.29
C THR A 530 -2.22 -10.79 -27.83
N GLY A 531 -1.81 -10.13 -26.73
CA GLY A 531 -0.41 -10.18 -26.31
C GLY A 531 -0.14 -9.56 -24.94
N ARG A 532 1.13 -9.22 -24.68
CA ARG A 532 1.58 -8.52 -23.47
C ARG A 532 2.70 -7.56 -23.78
N PHE A 533 2.75 -6.46 -23.03
CA PHE A 533 3.91 -5.58 -23.00
C PHE A 533 5.00 -6.12 -22.08
N THR A 534 6.25 -5.90 -22.48
CA THR A 534 7.33 -5.88 -21.51
C THR A 534 7.16 -4.64 -20.64
N TRP A 535 7.29 -4.80 -19.32
CA TRP A 535 7.11 -3.73 -18.35
C TRP A 535 8.45 -3.33 -17.75
N LYS A 536 8.76 -2.03 -17.75
CA LYS A 536 10.03 -1.48 -17.27
C LYS A 536 11.23 -1.85 -18.15
N GLU A 537 12.38 -2.12 -17.52
CA GLU A 537 13.69 -2.20 -18.17
C GLU A 537 14.02 -3.59 -18.74
N SER A 538 13.35 -4.63 -18.26
CA SER A 538 13.58 -6.00 -18.76
C SER A 538 12.39 -6.92 -18.53
N ALA A 539 12.25 -7.93 -19.39
CA ALA A 539 11.29 -9.01 -19.26
C ALA A 539 11.95 -10.35 -19.60
N SER A 540 11.57 -11.43 -18.89
CA SER A 540 12.25 -12.70 -19.01
C SER A 540 11.30 -13.86 -19.23
N ILE A 541 11.80 -14.88 -19.96
CA ILE A 541 11.16 -16.18 -20.23
C ILE A 541 12.14 -17.28 -19.88
N ILE A 542 11.65 -18.34 -19.23
CA ILE A 542 12.42 -19.56 -18.99
C ILE A 542 11.68 -20.77 -19.52
N ALA A 543 12.40 -21.67 -20.17
CA ALA A 543 11.87 -22.95 -20.58
C ALA A 543 12.99 -24.01 -20.72
N HIS A 544 12.57 -25.27 -20.72
CA HIS A 544 13.42 -26.38 -21.08
C HIS A 544 13.11 -26.76 -22.53
N LEU A 545 14.01 -26.44 -23.48
CA LEU A 545 13.79 -26.70 -24.89
C LEU A 545 13.96 -28.17 -25.18
N ARG A 546 12.95 -28.77 -25.80
CA ARG A 546 12.97 -30.17 -26.30
C ARG A 546 12.92 -30.19 -27.82
N GLY A 547 13.50 -31.25 -28.39
CA GLY A 547 13.61 -31.40 -29.83
C GLY A 547 14.94 -30.86 -30.37
N THR A 548 15.37 -31.39 -31.51
CA THR A 548 16.59 -30.98 -32.21
C THR A 548 16.23 -30.04 -33.36
N PRO A 549 16.77 -28.81 -33.37
CA PRO A 549 16.57 -27.90 -34.51
C PRO A 549 17.21 -28.50 -35.77
N ARG A 550 16.53 -28.38 -36.91
CA ARG A 550 16.98 -28.93 -38.20
C ARG A 550 18.22 -28.25 -38.77
N SER A 551 18.42 -26.98 -38.40
CA SER A 551 19.56 -26.16 -38.86
C SER A 551 19.76 -25.00 -37.90
N GLY A 552 20.67 -25.07 -36.95
CA GLY A 552 20.94 -24.00 -35.99
C GLY A 552 19.67 -23.40 -35.36
N LEU A 553 19.66 -23.18 -34.05
CA LEU A 553 18.47 -22.69 -33.35
C LEU A 553 18.22 -21.20 -33.66
N THR A 554 17.01 -20.88 -34.11
CA THR A 554 16.57 -19.50 -34.40
C THR A 554 15.36 -19.15 -33.52
N LEU A 555 15.44 -18.02 -32.81
CA LEU A 555 14.33 -17.41 -32.12
C LEU A 555 13.49 -16.58 -33.08
N ASN A 556 12.21 -16.87 -33.16
CA ASN A 556 11.22 -16.07 -33.89
C ASN A 556 10.33 -15.34 -32.90
N LEU A 557 10.06 -14.06 -33.17
CA LEU A 557 9.23 -13.21 -32.34
C LEU A 557 8.29 -12.39 -33.21
N ARG A 558 7.00 -12.39 -32.85
CA ARG A 558 5.98 -11.51 -33.41
C ARG A 558 5.58 -10.48 -32.36
N GLY A 559 5.61 -9.20 -32.76
CA GLY A 559 5.24 -8.10 -31.87
C GLY A 559 5.65 -6.75 -32.44
N HIS A 560 5.27 -5.70 -31.73
CA HIS A 560 5.54 -4.31 -32.09
C HIS A 560 6.02 -3.49 -30.90
N ALA A 561 6.53 -2.29 -31.13
CA ALA A 561 6.95 -1.36 -30.10
C ALA A 561 6.01 -0.13 -30.02
N PRO A 562 5.81 0.48 -28.85
CA PRO A 562 5.11 1.74 -28.74
C PRO A 562 6.02 2.86 -29.31
N LEU A 563 5.73 3.29 -30.51
CA LEU A 563 6.39 4.42 -31.21
C LEU A 563 5.41 5.60 -31.26
N GLY A 564 5.92 6.81 -31.20
CA GLY A 564 5.11 8.03 -31.25
C GLY A 564 5.85 9.23 -30.69
N GLY A 565 5.34 10.44 -30.97
CA GLY A 565 6.00 11.69 -30.59
C GLY A 565 7.37 11.82 -31.25
N ASP A 566 8.41 11.97 -30.44
CA ASP A 566 9.81 12.04 -30.87
C ASP A 566 10.51 10.65 -30.90
N LYS A 567 9.82 9.60 -30.51
CA LYS A 567 10.34 8.23 -30.51
C LYS A 567 9.96 7.52 -31.79
N THR A 568 10.87 7.45 -32.74
CA THR A 568 10.70 6.82 -34.07
C THR A 568 11.24 5.39 -34.12
N THR A 569 12.04 4.98 -33.14
CA THR A 569 12.67 3.66 -33.09
C THR A 569 12.67 3.07 -31.68
N GLN A 570 12.74 1.75 -31.58
CA GLN A 570 12.93 1.01 -30.34
C GLN A 570 13.90 -0.16 -30.58
N ASP A 571 14.99 -0.15 -29.85
CA ASP A 571 15.90 -1.29 -29.76
C ASP A 571 15.57 -2.14 -28.53
N VAL A 572 15.63 -3.46 -28.70
CA VAL A 572 15.48 -4.43 -27.62
C VAL A 572 16.68 -5.38 -27.63
N GLU A 573 17.53 -5.25 -26.62
CA GLU A 573 18.66 -6.16 -26.44
C GLU A 573 18.15 -7.53 -25.96
N LEU A 574 18.67 -8.58 -26.55
CA LEU A 574 18.38 -9.95 -26.15
C LEU A 574 19.61 -10.59 -25.52
N THR A 575 19.38 -11.22 -24.37
CA THR A 575 20.37 -12.10 -23.77
C THR A 575 19.81 -13.50 -23.58
N PHE A 576 20.61 -14.50 -23.86
CA PHE A 576 20.30 -15.91 -23.69
C PHE A 576 21.25 -16.51 -22.65
N ASN A 577 20.73 -17.00 -21.54
CA ASN A 577 21.53 -17.44 -20.39
C ASN A 577 22.56 -16.38 -19.91
N GLY A 578 22.16 -15.11 -19.97
CA GLY A 578 23.01 -13.96 -19.60
C GLY A 578 24.02 -13.52 -20.67
N GLN A 579 24.16 -14.25 -21.78
CA GLN A 579 25.05 -13.87 -22.89
C GLN A 579 24.30 -13.03 -23.94
N PRO A 580 24.86 -11.92 -24.41
CA PRO A 580 24.26 -11.11 -25.49
C PRO A 580 24.08 -11.97 -26.74
N THR A 581 22.88 -11.98 -27.30
CA THR A 581 22.53 -12.82 -28.45
C THR A 581 22.19 -12.00 -29.69
N GLY A 582 21.65 -10.79 -29.50
CA GLY A 582 21.27 -9.90 -30.60
C GLY A 582 20.45 -8.71 -30.13
N THR A 583 20.06 -7.88 -31.09
CA THR A 583 19.18 -6.73 -30.87
C THR A 583 18.01 -6.80 -31.85
N LEU A 584 16.78 -6.71 -31.32
CA LEU A 584 15.58 -6.47 -32.13
C LEU A 584 15.46 -4.97 -32.39
N HIS A 585 15.32 -4.60 -33.63
CA HIS A 585 15.07 -3.22 -34.03
C HIS A 585 13.63 -3.05 -34.51
N PHE A 586 12.95 -2.01 -34.01
CA PHE A 586 11.62 -1.61 -34.43
C PHE A 586 11.69 -0.16 -34.88
N ASP A 587 11.25 0.14 -36.09
CA ASP A 587 11.08 1.48 -36.64
C ASP A 587 9.69 1.59 -37.28
N GLU A 588 9.28 2.77 -37.70
CA GLU A 588 7.96 3.00 -38.28
C GLU A 588 7.66 2.09 -39.50
N SER A 589 8.69 1.69 -40.25
CA SER A 589 8.54 0.82 -41.42
C SER A 589 8.44 -0.66 -41.07
N SER A 590 9.00 -1.06 -39.95
CA SER A 590 9.08 -2.43 -39.48
C SER A 590 8.23 -2.72 -38.22
N ASN A 591 7.42 -1.76 -37.79
CA ASN A 591 6.60 -1.88 -36.57
C ASN A 591 5.20 -2.43 -36.87
N ASP A 592 5.14 -3.52 -37.62
CA ASP A 592 3.91 -4.23 -37.99
C ASP A 592 3.78 -5.51 -37.16
N ASP A 593 2.61 -5.75 -36.57
CA ASP A 593 2.29 -6.96 -35.80
C ASP A 593 2.41 -8.24 -36.63
N ALA A 594 2.22 -8.17 -37.93
CA ALA A 594 2.37 -9.32 -38.83
C ALA A 594 3.83 -9.72 -39.06
N GLN A 595 4.79 -8.84 -38.79
CA GLN A 595 6.20 -9.08 -39.08
C GLN A 595 6.85 -9.99 -38.03
N VAL A 596 7.44 -11.09 -38.49
CA VAL A 596 8.24 -12.01 -37.67
C VAL A 596 9.70 -11.61 -37.70
N ARG A 597 10.27 -11.37 -36.54
CA ARG A 597 11.69 -11.08 -36.33
C ARG A 597 12.44 -12.34 -35.99
N ARG A 598 13.56 -12.60 -36.67
CA ARG A 598 14.34 -13.82 -36.55
C ARG A 598 15.74 -13.53 -36.02
N ILE A 599 16.13 -14.25 -34.98
CA ILE A 599 17.45 -14.12 -34.36
C ILE A 599 18.09 -15.49 -34.22
N PRO A 600 19.24 -15.71 -34.85
CA PRO A 600 19.99 -16.97 -34.71
C PRO A 600 20.61 -17.04 -33.31
N ILE A 601 20.34 -18.11 -32.56
CA ILE A 601 20.85 -18.34 -31.20
C ILE A 601 21.67 -19.61 -31.07
N GLY A 602 21.90 -20.34 -32.18
CA GLY A 602 22.56 -21.66 -32.18
C GLY A 602 23.97 -21.69 -31.62
N ALA A 603 24.66 -20.54 -31.50
CA ALA A 603 26.00 -20.49 -30.88
C ALA A 603 25.94 -20.44 -29.31
N HIS A 604 24.75 -20.28 -28.75
CA HIS A 604 24.55 -20.13 -27.30
C HIS A 604 23.89 -21.34 -26.64
N MET A 605 23.64 -22.39 -27.39
CA MET A 605 23.09 -23.68 -26.90
C MET A 605 23.84 -24.87 -27.48
N ASP A 606 24.52 -25.62 -26.63
CA ASP A 606 25.30 -26.79 -26.99
C ASP A 606 24.45 -28.10 -27.00
N GLY A 607 23.24 -28.06 -27.57
CA GLY A 607 22.46 -29.29 -27.80
C GLY A 607 21.03 -29.30 -27.26
N ALA A 608 20.25 -30.31 -27.64
CA ALA A 608 18.88 -30.54 -27.18
C ALA A 608 18.84 -30.90 -25.70
N GLY A 609 17.79 -30.43 -25.01
CA GLY A 609 17.55 -30.79 -23.62
C GLY A 609 18.14 -29.80 -22.60
N GLN A 610 18.35 -28.53 -22.96
CA GLN A 610 18.87 -27.52 -22.07
C GLN A 610 17.79 -26.54 -21.61
N THR A 611 17.88 -26.12 -20.34
CA THR A 611 17.13 -25.01 -19.81
C THR A 611 17.72 -23.70 -20.30
N PHE A 612 16.87 -22.79 -20.77
CA PHE A 612 17.29 -21.45 -21.15
C PHE A 612 16.53 -20.36 -20.40
N LEU A 613 17.21 -19.24 -20.22
CA LEU A 613 16.66 -17.97 -19.79
C LEU A 613 16.84 -16.94 -20.91
N LEU A 614 15.74 -16.55 -21.57
CA LEU A 614 15.73 -15.45 -22.53
C LEU A 614 15.32 -14.15 -21.80
N THR A 615 16.13 -13.11 -21.93
CA THR A 615 15.79 -11.78 -21.37
C THR A 615 15.75 -10.75 -22.48
N LEU A 616 14.67 -9.97 -22.50
CA LEU A 616 14.44 -8.83 -23.39
C LEU A 616 14.68 -7.54 -22.61
N ARG A 617 15.54 -6.67 -23.11
CA ARG A 617 15.85 -5.36 -22.51
C ARG A 617 15.58 -4.24 -23.51
N PRO A 618 14.36 -3.65 -23.48
CA PRO A 618 14.05 -2.50 -24.31
C PRO A 618 14.90 -1.30 -23.89
N ARG A 619 15.53 -0.64 -24.85
CA ARG A 619 16.17 0.67 -24.63
C ARG A 619 15.10 1.76 -24.70
N ASP A 620 15.25 2.87 -23.97
CA ASP A 620 14.32 4.02 -24.02
C ASP A 620 12.83 3.64 -23.77
N VAL A 621 12.56 3.09 -22.61
CA VAL A 621 11.19 2.73 -22.20
C VAL A 621 10.43 3.99 -21.78
N ARG A 622 9.32 4.29 -22.47
CA ARG A 622 8.48 5.47 -22.22
C ARG A 622 7.03 5.08 -21.93
N THR A 623 6.28 6.04 -21.41
CA THR A 623 4.84 5.85 -21.19
C THR A 623 4.07 6.13 -22.49
N PRO A 624 3.00 5.39 -22.81
CA PRO A 624 2.14 5.68 -23.97
C PRO A 624 1.62 7.11 -23.98
N ARG A 625 1.39 7.70 -22.80
CA ARG A 625 1.02 9.12 -22.70
C ARG A 625 2.13 10.05 -23.18
N ALA A 626 3.37 9.82 -22.78
CA ALA A 626 4.49 10.63 -23.23
C ALA A 626 4.72 10.53 -24.74
N LEU A 627 4.32 9.42 -25.35
CA LEU A 627 4.38 9.16 -26.78
C LEU A 627 3.15 9.69 -27.55
N GLY A 628 2.15 10.23 -26.85
CA GLY A 628 0.90 10.72 -27.47
C GLY A 628 -0.03 9.61 -27.98
N ILE A 629 0.18 8.35 -27.57
CA ILE A 629 -0.60 7.19 -28.04
C ILE A 629 -1.96 7.11 -27.31
N ASN A 630 -1.93 7.17 -25.96
CA ASN A 630 -3.13 7.12 -25.13
C ASN A 630 -2.84 7.67 -23.72
N GLY A 631 -3.77 7.49 -22.77
CA GLY A 631 -3.65 8.00 -21.40
C GLY A 631 -2.87 7.11 -20.42
N ASP A 632 -2.21 6.05 -20.86
CA ASP A 632 -1.49 5.12 -20.00
C ASP A 632 -0.13 5.72 -19.54
N ASP A 633 0.09 5.73 -18.23
CA ASP A 633 1.30 6.25 -17.57
C ASP A 633 2.31 5.14 -17.22
N ARG A 634 2.05 3.89 -17.56
CA ARG A 634 3.01 2.80 -17.33
C ARG A 634 4.17 2.90 -18.31
N LYS A 635 5.39 2.67 -17.83
CA LYS A 635 6.56 2.54 -18.71
C LYS A 635 6.49 1.18 -19.41
N LEU A 636 6.13 1.19 -20.69
CA LEU A 636 5.97 0.00 -21.50
C LEU A 636 7.09 -0.07 -22.54
N GLY A 637 7.66 -1.27 -22.70
CA GLY A 637 8.69 -1.54 -23.69
C GLY A 637 8.10 -2.06 -25.00
N VAL A 638 8.24 -3.35 -25.30
CA VAL A 638 7.76 -3.98 -26.52
C VAL A 638 6.53 -4.84 -26.26
N TRP A 639 5.57 -4.79 -27.18
CA TRP A 639 4.42 -5.68 -27.22
C TRP A 639 4.79 -6.98 -27.90
N ILE A 640 4.47 -8.12 -27.28
CA ILE A 640 4.74 -9.46 -27.81
C ILE A 640 3.43 -10.24 -27.89
N GLU A 641 3.18 -10.83 -29.07
CA GLU A 641 2.04 -11.69 -29.33
C GLU A 641 2.43 -13.17 -29.29
N GLU A 642 3.47 -13.51 -30.00
CA GLU A 642 3.97 -14.89 -30.12
C GLU A 642 5.50 -14.95 -30.12
N LEU A 643 6.01 -16.04 -29.58
CA LEU A 643 7.42 -16.40 -29.61
C LEU A 643 7.55 -17.91 -29.85
N TRP A 644 8.52 -18.35 -30.68
CA TRP A 644 8.82 -19.76 -30.89
C TRP A 644 10.26 -19.95 -31.37
N PHE A 645 10.74 -21.20 -31.32
CA PHE A 645 12.07 -21.59 -31.77
C PHE A 645 11.94 -22.52 -32.96
N GLU A 646 12.77 -22.29 -33.99
CA GLU A 646 12.92 -23.14 -35.17
C GLU A 646 14.32 -23.74 -35.25
#